data_26829fda2aebfebaa82c204eacefa1b5
#
_entry.id   26829fda2aebfebaa82c204eacefa1b5
#
_cell.length_a   1.000
_cell.length_b   1.000
_cell.length_c   1.000
_cell.angle_alpha   90.00
_cell.angle_beta   90.00
_cell.angle_gamma   90.00
#
_symmetry.space_group_name_H-M   'P 1'
#
loop_
_entity.id
_entity.type
_entity.pdbx_description
1 polymer ?
#
loop_
_entity_poly.entity_id
_entity_poly.type
_entity_poly.pdbx_seq_one_letter_code
_entity_poly.pdbx_strand_id
1 'polypeptide(L)'
;MRRIFLFTGLMISMLSASAQTSVETRRQYLSGHGCDDMVKWNFKCTDGQNSGKWTTIGVPSCWELQGFGTYQYGMRFYGIPKPEGIANEKGYYKYDFYLPAEWQGNQIQLVFEAVMTDAKVKINGRKAGNGLHQGGFYRFVYDVTDRIFFGKHKNTIEVEVSKESENSQVNMAERRADYWNFGGIIRPVFVVAKPVYNIDRVAIDAKMDGRFTADCFLSRGLQAGGKIKTEIVDSKGKVVASNISEVRGNDQTLVDFKVNHPSLWTAETPNLYTAVFTLQDNTGKILHRERQKFGFRTIEYRQHDGVYINGKKVIFKGVNRHSFRPESGRTLSKAKNIEDVKLIKSMNMNAVRLSHYPADPEFLEACDSLGLYVESELSGWHWAHTTIIGQQLVKEMVTRDQNHPSIIFWSNGNEGGFNYELDSEFGRWDKQNRVVLYPWANRNGFETKHYRSWGETLEYMRQPEIFMPTEFLHGLYDGGHGAGLKDYWQIMMHNPRCAGGFLWDLADEGVVRTDLNNIVDCVGNFGADGIVGPHFEKEGSYYTIKEVWSPVQVSASVQGKDIAYTLRNTYNFVNLKDCKFTYRCLELPSWGNSQVKVLKKGNLEAPHVEPGDSSVVVLKNIPASTSAVELTAVDHHGDTIMTWSTKVQPSAAVNSAVASEVSTSETVDELLVKAGERTYYYSKKNGRLEKVMVGGRTISLSNGPRFVAAKRSDRSFDQFYNHDDQDAEKKKTQYTEYVDQGAFHGMTWLDTAAGKTLRVSYDYGTLHHVDYIFQKDGSVRMQAEYDFNGVVDLMGIAFDYPESKVKSKAWVGQGPYRVWQNRLDGPQYGYWQNAYNDPIPGESWEYPEFKGYFAQVDWMQLTTEEGKIGIKAIQNASNIGVYQPRDGRDHILYELPATGISILQVIPAVRNKVNTTDLNGPSAQPYWSTSSKTVVVDLKFD
;
A
#
# COMPACT_ATOMS: atom_id res chain seq x y z
N MET A 1 -63.20 -49.87 13.53
CA MET A 1 -63.92 -50.82 12.63
C MET A 1 -64.03 -50.22 11.23
N ARG A 2 -63.68 -51.05 10.28
CA ARG A 2 -63.88 -50.99 8.84
C ARG A 2 -63.11 -49.94 8.01
N ARG A 3 -62.14 -50.48 7.34
CA ARG A 3 -61.43 -50.00 6.13
C ARG A 3 -62.38 -49.95 4.92
N ILE A 4 -62.25 -48.94 4.06
CA ILE A 4 -62.67 -49.03 2.68
C ILE A 4 -61.50 -48.57 1.80
N PHE A 5 -60.98 -49.46 0.97
CA PHE A 5 -60.03 -49.21 -0.11
C PHE A 5 -60.75 -48.65 -1.32
N LEU A 6 -60.22 -47.55 -1.88
CA LEU A 6 -60.52 -47.14 -3.25
C LEU A 6 -59.26 -47.14 -4.06
N PHE A 7 -59.20 -48.06 -5.01
CA PHE A 7 -58.18 -48.05 -6.09
C PHE A 7 -58.60 -47.03 -7.14
N THR A 8 -57.77 -46.02 -7.40
CA THR A 8 -57.86 -45.20 -8.62
C THR A 8 -56.56 -45.33 -9.40
N GLY A 9 -56.66 -45.78 -10.65
CA GLY A 9 -55.60 -46.09 -11.55
C GLY A 9 -54.83 -44.80 -11.95
N LEU A 10 -53.53 -44.84 -11.85
CA LEU A 10 -52.62 -43.79 -12.28
C LEU A 10 -52.27 -44.05 -13.76
N MET A 11 -52.87 -43.27 -14.64
CA MET A 11 -52.34 -43.15 -16.02
C MET A 11 -51.04 -42.41 -16.04
N ILE A 12 -49.93 -43.13 -16.27
CA ILE A 12 -48.62 -42.52 -16.52
C ILE A 12 -48.64 -41.97 -17.93
N SER A 13 -48.88 -40.68 -18.08
CA SER A 13 -48.53 -39.93 -19.28
C SER A 13 -47.03 -39.72 -19.29
N MET A 14 -46.30 -40.43 -20.14
CA MET A 14 -44.90 -40.12 -20.49
C MET A 14 -44.89 -38.76 -21.21
N LEU A 15 -44.74 -37.69 -20.47
CA LEU A 15 -44.28 -36.44 -21.02
C LEU A 15 -42.80 -36.63 -21.35
N SER A 16 -42.49 -36.76 -22.64
CA SER A 16 -41.15 -36.58 -23.17
C SER A 16 -40.75 -35.13 -22.89
N ALA A 17 -40.08 -34.89 -21.78
CA ALA A 17 -39.38 -33.64 -21.54
C ALA A 17 -38.29 -33.53 -22.62
N SER A 18 -38.57 -32.83 -23.71
CA SER A 18 -37.53 -32.31 -24.58
C SER A 18 -36.66 -31.46 -23.70
N ALA A 19 -35.39 -31.83 -23.50
CA ALA A 19 -34.42 -31.05 -22.80
C ALA A 19 -34.30 -29.69 -23.50
N GLN A 20 -34.95 -28.68 -22.94
CA GLN A 20 -34.88 -27.33 -23.45
C GLN A 20 -33.45 -26.85 -23.21
N THR A 21 -32.64 -26.77 -24.28
CA THR A 21 -31.28 -26.26 -24.20
C THR A 21 -31.30 -24.89 -23.54
N SER A 22 -30.56 -24.72 -22.47
CA SER A 22 -30.47 -23.42 -21.78
C SER A 22 -30.02 -22.35 -22.77
N VAL A 23 -30.67 -21.21 -22.75
CA VAL A 23 -30.30 -20.02 -23.54
C VAL A 23 -29.24 -19.17 -22.87
N GLU A 24 -28.83 -19.55 -21.67
CA GLU A 24 -27.80 -18.84 -20.88
C GLU A 24 -26.42 -19.53 -21.06
N THR A 25 -25.36 -18.75 -21.01
CA THR A 25 -23.99 -19.25 -20.86
C THR A 25 -23.85 -19.99 -19.52
N ARG A 26 -23.33 -21.22 -19.55
CA ARG A 26 -23.11 -22.04 -18.37
C ARG A 26 -21.61 -22.27 -18.18
N ARG A 27 -21.17 -22.34 -16.91
CA ARG A 27 -19.76 -22.52 -16.55
C ARG A 27 -19.60 -23.64 -15.54
N GLN A 28 -18.53 -24.45 -15.71
CA GLN A 28 -18.09 -25.44 -14.73
C GLN A 28 -16.59 -25.27 -14.49
N TYR A 29 -16.22 -24.99 -13.24
CA TYR A 29 -14.82 -24.92 -12.85
C TYR A 29 -14.20 -26.31 -12.79
N LEU A 30 -12.99 -26.44 -13.32
CA LEU A 30 -12.15 -27.61 -13.23
C LEU A 30 -11.09 -27.45 -12.12
N SER A 31 -10.81 -26.24 -11.74
CA SER A 31 -9.96 -25.85 -10.61
C SER A 31 -10.80 -25.18 -9.50
N GLY A 32 -10.16 -24.73 -8.42
CA GLY A 32 -10.73 -23.74 -7.51
C GLY A 32 -10.86 -22.37 -8.17
N HIS A 33 -11.48 -21.42 -7.45
CA HIS A 33 -11.61 -20.02 -7.88
C HIS A 33 -10.38 -19.18 -7.50
N GLY A 34 -9.54 -19.69 -6.61
CA GLY A 34 -8.34 -19.02 -6.13
C GLY A 34 -7.58 -19.85 -5.09
N CYS A 35 -6.72 -19.19 -4.31
CA CYS A 35 -5.89 -19.88 -3.31
C CYS A 35 -6.69 -20.44 -2.12
N ASP A 36 -7.94 -20.01 -1.90
CA ASP A 36 -8.74 -20.41 -0.74
C ASP A 36 -9.53 -21.70 -0.97
N ASP A 37 -9.71 -22.15 -2.23
CA ASP A 37 -10.56 -23.28 -2.59
C ASP A 37 -9.95 -24.18 -3.68
N MET A 38 -8.63 -24.32 -3.69
CA MET A 38 -7.88 -25.10 -4.68
C MET A 38 -8.39 -26.54 -4.85
N VAL A 39 -8.49 -27.01 -6.10
CA VAL A 39 -8.86 -28.40 -6.44
C VAL A 39 -7.60 -29.22 -6.71
N LYS A 40 -7.52 -30.44 -6.16
CA LYS A 40 -6.36 -31.32 -6.36
C LYS A 40 -6.34 -31.92 -7.75
N TRP A 41 -5.26 -31.67 -8.48
CA TRP A 41 -4.92 -32.30 -9.77
C TRP A 41 -3.72 -33.25 -9.62
N ASN A 42 -3.61 -34.26 -10.43
CA ASN A 42 -2.37 -35.01 -10.54
C ASN A 42 -1.28 -34.13 -11.13
N PHE A 43 -0.09 -34.17 -10.54
CA PHE A 43 1.01 -33.26 -10.88
C PHE A 43 2.37 -33.95 -10.83
N LYS A 44 3.27 -33.53 -11.72
CA LYS A 44 4.68 -33.92 -11.70
C LYS A 44 5.54 -32.72 -12.10
N CYS A 45 6.45 -32.30 -11.22
CA CYS A 45 7.49 -31.32 -11.52
C CYS A 45 8.75 -32.05 -12.05
N THR A 46 9.47 -31.44 -13.00
CA THR A 46 10.65 -32.03 -13.61
C THR A 46 11.91 -31.84 -12.80
N ASP A 47 12.02 -30.75 -12.05
CA ASP A 47 13.21 -30.36 -11.29
C ASP A 47 12.85 -29.59 -10.00
N GLY A 48 13.86 -29.34 -9.15
CA GLY A 48 13.69 -28.64 -7.87
C GLY A 48 13.03 -29.48 -6.78
N GLN A 49 12.39 -28.82 -5.81
CA GLN A 49 11.74 -29.48 -4.67
C GLN A 49 10.72 -30.53 -5.14
N ASN A 50 10.70 -31.70 -4.48
CA ASN A 50 9.73 -32.79 -4.69
C ASN A 50 9.52 -33.22 -6.16
N SER A 51 10.54 -33.04 -7.01
CA SER A 51 10.48 -33.34 -8.44
C SER A 51 10.55 -34.84 -8.78
N GLY A 52 10.36 -35.15 -10.05
CA GLY A 52 10.63 -36.46 -10.66
C GLY A 52 9.52 -37.52 -10.56
N LYS A 53 8.53 -37.37 -9.70
CA LYS A 53 7.44 -38.33 -9.45
C LYS A 53 6.05 -37.70 -9.59
N TRP A 54 5.05 -38.51 -9.96
CA TRP A 54 3.66 -38.09 -9.94
C TRP A 54 3.15 -38.01 -8.50
N THR A 55 2.45 -36.93 -8.22
CA THR A 55 1.81 -36.61 -6.95
C THR A 55 0.53 -35.79 -7.20
N THR A 56 0.09 -35.00 -6.25
CA THR A 56 -1.03 -34.05 -6.40
C THR A 56 -0.63 -32.66 -6.01
N ILE A 57 -1.24 -31.67 -6.65
CA ILE A 57 -1.08 -30.25 -6.35
C ILE A 57 -2.46 -29.58 -6.29
N GLY A 58 -2.62 -28.54 -5.48
CA GLY A 58 -3.79 -27.64 -5.54
C GLY A 58 -3.73 -26.74 -6.78
N VAL A 59 -4.84 -26.59 -7.49
CA VAL A 59 -4.98 -25.71 -8.66
C VAL A 59 -6.18 -24.78 -8.44
N PRO A 60 -6.03 -23.45 -8.64
CA PRO A 60 -4.83 -22.75 -9.10
C PRO A 60 -3.77 -22.57 -8.00
N SER A 61 -2.49 -22.54 -8.37
CA SER A 61 -1.40 -22.22 -7.44
C SER A 61 -0.09 -21.92 -8.18
N CYS A 62 0.81 -21.19 -7.51
CA CYS A 62 2.24 -21.18 -7.79
C CYS A 62 2.82 -22.46 -7.19
N TRP A 63 3.50 -23.29 -7.98
CA TRP A 63 3.94 -24.60 -7.49
C TRP A 63 5.04 -24.53 -6.42
N GLU A 64 5.85 -23.43 -6.39
CA GLU A 64 6.89 -23.22 -5.38
C GLU A 64 6.28 -23.15 -3.98
N LEU A 65 5.16 -22.46 -3.84
CA LEU A 65 4.43 -22.31 -2.58
C LEU A 65 3.62 -23.57 -2.18
N GLN A 66 3.56 -24.56 -3.08
CA GLN A 66 3.07 -25.91 -2.79
C GLN A 66 4.23 -26.91 -2.54
N GLY A 67 5.47 -26.38 -2.42
CA GLY A 67 6.67 -27.17 -2.15
C GLY A 67 7.28 -27.90 -3.36
N PHE A 68 7.12 -27.36 -4.56
CA PHE A 68 7.69 -27.90 -5.79
C PHE A 68 8.62 -26.90 -6.48
N GLY A 69 9.48 -27.37 -7.37
CA GLY A 69 10.32 -26.51 -8.19
C GLY A 69 11.34 -25.69 -7.41
N THR A 70 11.77 -24.58 -7.96
CA THR A 70 12.86 -23.73 -7.44
C THR A 70 12.41 -22.29 -7.39
N TYR A 71 12.56 -21.64 -6.25
CA TYR A 71 12.32 -20.19 -6.12
C TYR A 71 13.34 -19.39 -6.93
N GLN A 72 12.88 -18.32 -7.58
CA GLN A 72 13.72 -17.46 -8.38
C GLN A 72 13.18 -16.01 -8.38
N TYR A 73 14.08 -15.06 -8.10
CA TYR A 73 13.83 -13.64 -8.30
C TYR A 73 14.32 -13.23 -9.70
N GLY A 74 13.58 -12.35 -10.40
CA GLY A 74 13.85 -12.03 -11.79
C GLY A 74 15.05 -11.12 -12.01
N MET A 75 15.27 -10.17 -11.10
CA MET A 75 16.32 -9.17 -11.20
C MET A 75 17.69 -9.73 -10.84
N ARG A 76 18.65 -9.63 -11.75
CA ARG A 76 19.98 -10.24 -11.59
C ARG A 76 21.15 -9.30 -11.73
N PHE A 77 20.90 -8.05 -12.13
CA PHE A 77 21.97 -7.10 -12.46
C PHE A 77 22.43 -6.25 -11.28
N TYR A 78 21.85 -6.40 -10.12
CA TYR A 78 22.25 -5.69 -8.91
C TYR A 78 23.06 -6.55 -7.92
N GLY A 79 23.82 -7.53 -8.40
CA GLY A 79 24.72 -8.31 -7.57
C GLY A 79 24.06 -9.32 -6.61
N ILE A 80 22.75 -9.55 -6.74
CA ILE A 80 22.11 -10.67 -6.00
C ILE A 80 22.81 -11.96 -6.37
N PRO A 81 23.22 -12.81 -5.42
CA PRO A 81 23.87 -14.07 -5.70
C PRO A 81 23.04 -14.82 -6.72
N LYS A 82 23.62 -15.05 -7.91
CA LYS A 82 22.95 -15.82 -8.96
C LYS A 82 22.66 -17.20 -8.39
N PRO A 83 21.42 -17.64 -8.31
CA PRO A 83 21.19 -19.06 -8.14
C PRO A 83 21.93 -19.75 -9.29
N GLU A 84 22.60 -20.87 -9.01
CA GLU A 84 23.28 -21.65 -10.03
C GLU A 84 22.27 -22.03 -11.11
N GLY A 85 22.33 -21.36 -12.26
CA GLY A 85 21.42 -21.55 -13.38
C GLY A 85 20.09 -20.78 -13.32
N ILE A 86 19.28 -20.98 -14.35
CA ILE A 86 17.92 -20.47 -14.50
C ILE A 86 16.96 -21.59 -14.11
N ALA A 87 16.02 -21.32 -13.20
CA ALA A 87 14.96 -22.26 -12.88
C ALA A 87 14.01 -22.39 -14.09
N ASN A 88 14.07 -23.50 -14.80
CA ASN A 88 13.32 -23.74 -16.02
C ASN A 88 12.51 -25.05 -16.00
N GLU A 89 12.17 -25.53 -14.81
CA GLU A 89 11.38 -26.73 -14.64
C GLU A 89 10.02 -26.65 -15.34
N LYS A 90 9.49 -27.85 -15.65
CA LYS A 90 8.16 -28.03 -16.22
C LYS A 90 7.24 -28.72 -15.23
N GLY A 91 5.97 -28.30 -15.22
CA GLY A 91 4.89 -28.96 -14.51
C GLY A 91 3.98 -29.72 -15.47
N TYR A 92 3.78 -31.00 -15.22
CA TYR A 92 2.79 -31.81 -15.93
C TYR A 92 1.57 -31.99 -15.05
N TYR A 93 0.41 -31.53 -15.52
CA TYR A 93 -0.87 -31.60 -14.84
C TYR A 93 -1.80 -32.61 -15.55
N LYS A 94 -2.65 -33.28 -14.77
CA LYS A 94 -3.69 -34.16 -15.30
C LYS A 94 -4.91 -34.15 -14.39
N TYR A 95 -6.10 -34.00 -14.99
CA TYR A 95 -7.35 -33.99 -14.25
C TYR A 95 -8.48 -34.65 -15.04
N ASP A 96 -9.29 -35.46 -14.37
CA ASP A 96 -10.43 -36.15 -14.93
C ASP A 96 -11.73 -35.42 -14.52
N PHE A 97 -12.62 -35.17 -15.45
CA PHE A 97 -13.88 -34.47 -15.20
C PHE A 97 -15.02 -34.98 -16.06
N TYR A 98 -16.24 -34.60 -15.71
CA TYR A 98 -17.46 -34.96 -16.43
C TYR A 98 -18.22 -33.65 -16.74
N LEU A 99 -18.87 -33.63 -17.93
CA LEU A 99 -19.76 -32.55 -18.31
C LEU A 99 -21.21 -33.04 -18.34
N PRO A 100 -22.17 -32.21 -17.96
CA PRO A 100 -23.59 -32.57 -17.98
C PRO A 100 -24.06 -33.01 -19.38
N ALA A 101 -24.93 -34.02 -19.46
CA ALA A 101 -25.45 -34.54 -20.72
C ALA A 101 -26.24 -33.45 -21.52
N GLU A 102 -26.90 -32.55 -20.81
CA GLU A 102 -27.66 -31.44 -21.38
C GLU A 102 -26.78 -30.33 -21.99
N TRP A 103 -25.46 -30.42 -21.91
CA TRP A 103 -24.53 -29.54 -22.61
C TRP A 103 -24.20 -30.03 -24.02
N GLN A 104 -24.59 -31.25 -24.35
CA GLN A 104 -24.42 -31.78 -25.69
C GLN A 104 -25.16 -30.89 -26.73
N GLY A 105 -24.48 -30.56 -27.82
CA GLY A 105 -25.01 -29.69 -28.87
C GLY A 105 -24.70 -28.20 -28.63
N ASN A 106 -24.09 -27.83 -27.53
CA ASN A 106 -23.54 -26.49 -27.32
C ASN A 106 -22.10 -26.35 -27.85
N GLN A 107 -21.67 -25.12 -28.06
CA GLN A 107 -20.24 -24.77 -28.21
C GLN A 107 -19.57 -24.91 -26.85
N ILE A 108 -18.46 -25.61 -26.79
CA ILE A 108 -17.72 -25.84 -25.54
C ILE A 108 -16.34 -25.16 -25.62
N GLN A 109 -16.11 -24.23 -24.74
CA GLN A 109 -14.85 -23.49 -24.62
C GLN A 109 -14.14 -23.88 -23.34
N LEU A 110 -12.85 -24.19 -23.43
CA LEU A 110 -11.94 -24.36 -22.28
C LEU A 110 -11.19 -23.06 -22.05
N VAL A 111 -11.29 -22.50 -20.85
CA VAL A 111 -10.74 -21.20 -20.47
C VAL A 111 -9.68 -21.39 -19.40
N PHE A 112 -8.52 -20.77 -19.62
CA PHE A 112 -7.49 -20.54 -18.62
C PHE A 112 -7.38 -19.04 -18.35
N GLU A 113 -7.47 -18.64 -17.09
CA GLU A 113 -7.32 -17.22 -16.73
C GLU A 113 -5.87 -16.75 -16.71
N ALA A 114 -4.92 -17.61 -16.35
CA ALA A 114 -3.48 -17.39 -16.49
C ALA A 114 -2.67 -18.65 -16.18
N VAL A 115 -1.56 -18.82 -16.91
CA VAL A 115 -0.57 -19.91 -16.71
C VAL A 115 0.84 -19.35 -16.87
N MET A 116 1.71 -19.56 -15.91
CA MET A 116 3.10 -19.06 -15.92
C MET A 116 4.06 -20.20 -16.32
N THR A 117 4.68 -20.13 -17.53
CA THR A 117 4.58 -19.07 -18.55
C THR A 117 4.00 -19.62 -19.84
N ASP A 118 4.55 -20.74 -20.36
CA ASP A 118 4.04 -21.42 -21.56
C ASP A 118 3.09 -22.55 -21.19
N ALA A 119 2.00 -22.70 -21.94
CA ALA A 119 1.02 -23.75 -21.74
C ALA A 119 0.78 -24.57 -23.00
N LYS A 120 0.93 -25.91 -22.92
CA LYS A 120 0.51 -26.88 -23.93
C LYS A 120 -0.60 -27.75 -23.39
N VAL A 121 -1.78 -27.67 -24.01
CA VAL A 121 -3.01 -28.27 -23.49
C VAL A 121 -3.52 -29.38 -24.41
N LYS A 122 -3.93 -30.50 -23.81
CA LYS A 122 -4.65 -31.57 -24.48
C LYS A 122 -5.96 -31.88 -23.75
N ILE A 123 -6.98 -32.23 -24.53
CA ILE A 123 -8.23 -32.83 -24.07
C ILE A 123 -8.43 -34.16 -24.71
N ASN A 124 -8.61 -35.23 -23.89
CA ASN A 124 -8.82 -36.59 -24.35
C ASN A 124 -7.71 -37.03 -25.32
N GLY A 125 -6.44 -36.65 -25.03
CA GLY A 125 -5.27 -36.96 -25.84
C GLY A 125 -5.08 -36.10 -27.11
N ARG A 126 -6.03 -35.24 -27.46
CA ARG A 126 -5.98 -34.35 -28.65
C ARG A 126 -5.58 -32.94 -28.25
N LYS A 127 -4.71 -32.26 -29.02
CA LYS A 127 -4.30 -30.87 -28.76
C LYS A 127 -5.51 -29.95 -28.70
N ALA A 128 -5.57 -29.09 -27.70
CA ALA A 128 -6.49 -27.96 -27.65
C ALA A 128 -5.91 -26.76 -28.43
N GLY A 129 -6.70 -26.18 -29.33
CA GLY A 129 -6.25 -25.06 -30.16
C GLY A 129 -4.99 -25.34 -30.99
N ASN A 130 -4.17 -24.30 -31.19
CA ASN A 130 -2.93 -24.36 -31.98
C ASN A 130 -1.74 -25.00 -31.24
N GLY A 131 -1.90 -25.34 -29.96
CA GLY A 131 -0.96 -26.14 -29.20
C GLY A 131 -0.10 -25.46 -28.19
N LEU A 132 0.27 -24.20 -28.37
CA LEU A 132 1.11 -23.44 -27.42
C LEU A 132 0.53 -22.05 -27.18
N HIS A 133 0.30 -21.68 -25.92
CA HIS A 133 0.09 -20.32 -25.47
C HIS A 133 1.32 -19.80 -24.74
N GLN A 134 1.70 -18.55 -24.97
CA GLN A 134 2.86 -17.87 -24.36
C GLN A 134 2.39 -16.55 -23.73
N GLY A 135 2.89 -16.26 -22.52
CA GLY A 135 2.51 -15.10 -21.72
C GLY A 135 1.81 -15.49 -20.42
N GLY A 136 2.40 -15.08 -19.29
CA GLY A 136 2.08 -15.63 -17.97
C GLY A 136 0.83 -15.10 -17.31
N PHE A 137 0.22 -13.98 -17.80
CA PHE A 137 -0.79 -13.23 -17.07
C PHE A 137 -2.12 -13.09 -17.80
N TYR A 138 -2.30 -13.78 -18.93
CA TYR A 138 -3.38 -13.53 -19.88
C TYR A 138 -4.36 -14.68 -19.92
N ARG A 139 -5.66 -14.29 -20.14
CA ARG A 139 -6.70 -15.29 -20.40
C ARG A 139 -6.59 -15.79 -21.83
N PHE A 140 -6.58 -17.11 -21.98
CA PHE A 140 -6.70 -17.75 -23.30
C PHE A 140 -7.79 -18.80 -23.32
N VAL A 141 -8.37 -19.00 -24.51
CA VAL A 141 -9.58 -19.80 -24.72
C VAL A 141 -9.38 -20.77 -25.89
N TYR A 142 -9.77 -22.01 -25.69
CA TYR A 142 -9.80 -23.01 -26.75
C TYR A 142 -11.22 -23.52 -26.99
N ASP A 143 -11.68 -23.53 -28.26
CA ASP A 143 -12.86 -24.30 -28.65
C ASP A 143 -12.52 -25.78 -28.65
N VAL A 144 -13.17 -26.54 -27.78
CA VAL A 144 -12.96 -27.98 -27.59
C VAL A 144 -14.21 -28.82 -27.91
N THR A 145 -15.20 -28.20 -28.57
CA THR A 145 -16.51 -28.78 -28.85
C THR A 145 -16.42 -30.18 -29.48
N ASP A 146 -15.49 -30.39 -30.43
CA ASP A 146 -15.30 -31.66 -31.12
C ASP A 146 -14.43 -32.70 -30.35
N ARG A 147 -13.98 -32.34 -29.12
CA ARG A 147 -13.04 -33.16 -28.32
C ARG A 147 -13.63 -33.61 -26.98
N ILE A 148 -14.84 -33.18 -26.65
CA ILE A 148 -15.49 -33.36 -25.35
C ILE A 148 -16.55 -34.45 -25.39
N PHE A 149 -16.62 -35.22 -24.30
CA PHE A 149 -17.65 -36.20 -24.02
C PHE A 149 -18.63 -35.65 -22.95
N PHE A 150 -19.87 -36.13 -22.98
CA PHE A 150 -20.94 -35.71 -22.09
C PHE A 150 -21.54 -36.86 -21.26
N GLY A 151 -22.23 -36.50 -20.18
CA GLY A 151 -22.94 -37.44 -19.30
C GLY A 151 -22.00 -38.31 -18.50
N LYS A 152 -22.10 -39.62 -18.63
CA LYS A 152 -21.30 -40.58 -17.87
C LYS A 152 -19.89 -40.80 -18.43
N HIS A 153 -19.56 -40.18 -19.56
CA HIS A 153 -18.25 -40.34 -20.20
C HIS A 153 -17.24 -39.35 -19.61
N LYS A 154 -16.13 -39.90 -19.17
CA LYS A 154 -15.03 -39.15 -18.56
C LYS A 154 -14.25 -38.38 -19.62
N ASN A 155 -13.93 -37.15 -19.30
CA ASN A 155 -12.96 -36.32 -19.99
C ASN A 155 -11.67 -36.23 -19.17
N THR A 156 -10.54 -36.16 -19.86
CA THR A 156 -9.23 -35.93 -19.24
C THR A 156 -8.57 -34.71 -19.86
N ILE A 157 -8.21 -33.72 -19.02
CA ILE A 157 -7.35 -32.60 -19.39
C ILE A 157 -5.92 -32.92 -19.00
N GLU A 158 -4.96 -32.65 -19.89
CA GLU A 158 -3.54 -32.71 -19.67
C GLU A 158 -2.91 -31.34 -20.01
N VAL A 159 -2.08 -30.83 -19.12
CA VAL A 159 -1.41 -29.52 -19.34
C VAL A 159 0.07 -29.67 -19.04
N GLU A 160 0.92 -29.29 -20.00
CA GLU A 160 2.34 -29.07 -19.80
C GLU A 160 2.54 -27.57 -19.61
N VAL A 161 3.11 -27.19 -18.47
CA VAL A 161 3.46 -25.80 -18.14
C VAL A 161 4.97 -25.70 -18.09
N SER A 162 5.56 -24.77 -18.85
CA SER A 162 6.99 -24.45 -18.76
C SER A 162 7.15 -23.13 -17.98
N LYS A 163 8.01 -23.14 -16.96
CA LYS A 163 8.31 -21.94 -16.16
C LYS A 163 9.02 -20.89 -17.00
N GLU A 164 10.06 -21.27 -17.74
CA GLU A 164 10.65 -20.43 -18.80
C GLU A 164 9.91 -20.66 -20.12
N SER A 165 9.62 -19.57 -20.83
CA SER A 165 9.04 -19.66 -22.18
C SER A 165 10.04 -20.21 -23.20
N GLU A 166 9.53 -20.94 -24.21
CA GLU A 166 10.30 -21.32 -25.39
C GLU A 166 10.69 -20.04 -26.23
N ASN A 167 10.01 -18.92 -25.99
CA ASN A 167 10.30 -17.62 -26.60
C ASN A 167 11.16 -16.77 -25.67
N SER A 168 12.42 -16.54 -26.03
CA SER A 168 13.35 -15.74 -25.22
C SER A 168 12.87 -14.30 -24.96
N GLN A 169 12.13 -13.69 -25.88
CA GLN A 169 11.62 -12.33 -25.71
C GLN A 169 10.51 -12.28 -24.63
N VAL A 170 9.67 -13.30 -24.53
CA VAL A 170 8.71 -13.42 -23.44
C VAL A 170 9.44 -13.50 -22.09
N ASN A 171 10.50 -14.29 -22.00
CA ASN A 171 11.32 -14.37 -20.79
C ASN A 171 11.94 -13.02 -20.45
N MET A 172 12.45 -12.28 -21.43
CA MET A 172 13.00 -10.94 -21.21
C MET A 172 11.93 -9.97 -20.72
N ALA A 173 10.73 -9.99 -21.32
CA ALA A 173 9.65 -9.05 -20.99
C ALA A 173 8.96 -9.35 -19.66
N GLU A 174 8.81 -10.62 -19.28
CA GLU A 174 7.96 -11.02 -18.13
C GLU A 174 8.73 -11.61 -16.96
N ARG A 175 9.98 -12.05 -17.13
CA ARG A 175 10.68 -12.84 -16.11
C ARG A 175 12.02 -12.25 -15.68
N ARG A 176 12.52 -11.23 -16.37
CA ARG A 176 13.76 -10.50 -16.02
C ARG A 176 13.44 -9.15 -15.38
N ALA A 177 12.48 -9.17 -14.43
CA ALA A 177 11.94 -8.01 -13.75
C ALA A 177 12.23 -8.04 -12.25
N ASP A 178 12.00 -6.92 -11.57
CA ASP A 178 12.22 -6.75 -10.13
C ASP A 178 11.04 -7.35 -9.34
N TYR A 179 10.84 -8.66 -9.48
CA TYR A 179 9.84 -9.42 -8.75
C TYR A 179 10.10 -10.94 -8.78
N TRP A 180 9.40 -11.67 -7.92
CA TRP A 180 9.44 -13.14 -7.86
C TRP A 180 8.86 -13.79 -9.10
N ASN A 181 9.59 -14.77 -9.64
CA ASN A 181 9.18 -15.63 -10.76
C ASN A 181 8.65 -16.96 -10.26
N PHE A 182 7.41 -17.25 -10.61
CA PHE A 182 6.76 -18.51 -10.28
C PHE A 182 6.47 -19.34 -11.54
N GLY A 183 6.11 -20.62 -11.31
CA GLY A 183 5.53 -21.48 -12.31
C GLY A 183 4.19 -22.03 -11.85
N GLY A 184 3.32 -22.40 -12.80
CA GLY A 184 2.07 -23.07 -12.50
C GLY A 184 0.84 -22.53 -13.22
N ILE A 185 -0.29 -23.18 -12.97
CA ILE A 185 -1.62 -22.67 -13.33
C ILE A 185 -2.04 -21.75 -12.19
N ILE A 186 -1.79 -20.45 -12.33
CA ILE A 186 -1.88 -19.48 -11.24
C ILE A 186 -3.27 -18.88 -11.06
N ARG A 187 -4.15 -19.01 -12.05
CA ARG A 187 -5.54 -18.52 -12.01
C ARG A 187 -6.51 -19.63 -12.46
N PRO A 188 -7.84 -19.47 -12.26
CA PRO A 188 -8.81 -20.51 -12.51
C PRO A 188 -8.81 -21.11 -13.92
N VAL A 189 -9.18 -22.40 -13.97
CA VAL A 189 -9.48 -23.14 -15.20
C VAL A 189 -10.93 -23.59 -15.17
N PHE A 190 -11.67 -23.34 -16.25
CA PHE A 190 -13.08 -23.72 -16.34
C PHE A 190 -13.53 -24.02 -17.77
N VAL A 191 -14.64 -24.72 -17.88
CA VAL A 191 -15.32 -24.98 -19.14
C VAL A 191 -16.56 -24.12 -19.22
N VAL A 192 -16.78 -23.53 -20.40
CA VAL A 192 -17.98 -22.72 -20.73
C VAL A 192 -18.79 -23.43 -21.81
N ALA A 193 -20.09 -23.57 -21.58
CA ALA A 193 -21.05 -24.06 -22.59
C ALA A 193 -21.95 -22.91 -23.04
N LYS A 194 -21.85 -22.54 -24.30
CA LYS A 194 -22.71 -21.54 -24.98
C LYS A 194 -23.61 -22.20 -26.02
N PRO A 195 -24.84 -21.73 -26.25
CA PRO A 195 -25.63 -22.16 -27.43
C PRO A 195 -24.81 -22.01 -28.72
N VAL A 196 -25.11 -22.80 -29.75
CA VAL A 196 -24.37 -22.74 -31.02
C VAL A 196 -24.45 -21.37 -31.68
N TYR A 197 -25.62 -20.74 -31.60
CA TYR A 197 -25.80 -19.33 -31.96
C TYR A 197 -25.77 -18.50 -30.68
N ASN A 198 -24.68 -17.82 -30.44
CA ASN A 198 -24.51 -17.05 -29.23
C ASN A 198 -23.85 -15.69 -29.50
N ILE A 199 -23.95 -14.82 -28.52
CA ILE A 199 -23.15 -13.60 -28.42
C ILE A 199 -21.82 -14.03 -27.80
N ASP A 200 -20.77 -14.01 -28.60
CA ASP A 200 -19.44 -14.44 -28.15
C ASP A 200 -18.82 -13.44 -27.17
N ARG A 201 -18.83 -12.15 -27.51
CA ARG A 201 -18.43 -11.04 -26.65
C ARG A 201 -19.21 -9.77 -26.96
N VAL A 202 -19.17 -8.84 -26.01
CA VAL A 202 -19.69 -7.47 -26.19
C VAL A 202 -18.62 -6.45 -25.86
N ALA A 203 -18.61 -5.33 -26.58
CA ALA A 203 -17.74 -4.18 -26.31
C ALA A 203 -18.61 -2.94 -26.08
N ILE A 204 -18.62 -2.41 -24.87
CA ILE A 204 -19.53 -1.34 -24.44
C ILE A 204 -18.80 -0.01 -24.34
N ASP A 205 -19.45 1.04 -24.84
CA ASP A 205 -19.10 2.44 -24.56
C ASP A 205 -20.36 3.19 -24.10
N ALA A 206 -20.41 3.58 -22.83
CA ALA A 206 -21.56 4.23 -22.20
C ALA A 206 -21.15 5.60 -21.65
N LYS A 207 -21.69 6.67 -22.22
CA LYS A 207 -21.31 8.05 -21.96
C LYS A 207 -22.15 8.74 -20.88
N MET A 208 -21.63 9.80 -20.29
CA MET A 208 -22.28 10.58 -19.22
C MET A 208 -23.62 11.21 -19.65
N ASP A 209 -23.81 11.46 -20.95
CA ASP A 209 -25.08 12.00 -21.50
C ASP A 209 -26.16 10.95 -21.67
N GLY A 210 -25.87 9.69 -21.29
CA GLY A 210 -26.75 8.54 -21.39
C GLY A 210 -26.68 7.78 -22.72
N ARG A 211 -25.84 8.18 -23.67
CA ARG A 211 -25.61 7.40 -24.89
C ARG A 211 -24.98 6.07 -24.50
N PHE A 212 -25.62 4.98 -24.91
CA PHE A 212 -25.15 3.62 -24.75
C PHE A 212 -24.90 3.01 -26.12
N THR A 213 -23.67 2.59 -26.38
CA THR A 213 -23.32 1.84 -27.59
C THR A 213 -22.65 0.53 -27.19
N ALA A 214 -22.99 -0.55 -27.93
CA ALA A 214 -22.34 -1.83 -27.75
C ALA A 214 -22.15 -2.55 -29.09
N ASP A 215 -20.92 -3.06 -29.33
CA ASP A 215 -20.68 -4.01 -30.41
C ASP A 215 -20.93 -5.42 -29.89
N CYS A 216 -21.93 -6.09 -30.42
CA CYS A 216 -22.25 -7.49 -30.13
C CYS A 216 -21.63 -8.38 -31.21
N PHE A 217 -20.65 -9.19 -30.85
CA PHE A 217 -20.00 -10.14 -31.75
C PHE A 217 -20.65 -11.50 -31.59
N LEU A 218 -21.09 -12.06 -32.69
CA LEU A 218 -21.81 -13.34 -32.74
C LEU A 218 -20.83 -14.47 -33.08
N SER A 219 -21.00 -15.64 -32.46
CA SER A 219 -20.21 -16.82 -32.80
C SER A 219 -20.44 -17.26 -34.27
N ARG A 220 -21.61 -16.99 -34.81
CA ARG A 220 -22.02 -17.23 -36.21
C ARG A 220 -23.01 -16.17 -36.62
N GLY A 221 -22.95 -15.70 -37.87
CA GLY A 221 -23.96 -14.84 -38.47
C GLY A 221 -25.29 -15.55 -38.64
N LEU A 222 -26.39 -14.84 -38.40
CA LEU A 222 -27.76 -15.32 -38.63
C LEU A 222 -28.16 -15.01 -40.06
N GLN A 223 -27.99 -15.97 -40.99
CA GLN A 223 -28.25 -15.79 -42.41
C GLN A 223 -29.72 -15.38 -42.70
N ALA A 224 -30.67 -15.90 -41.94
CA ALA A 224 -32.09 -15.55 -42.04
C ALA A 224 -32.44 -14.23 -41.29
N GLY A 225 -31.48 -13.54 -40.74
CA GLY A 225 -31.66 -12.39 -39.87
C GLY A 225 -32.14 -12.76 -38.45
N GLY A 226 -32.26 -11.76 -37.60
CA GLY A 226 -32.68 -11.89 -36.21
C GLY A 226 -32.67 -10.56 -35.49
N LYS A 227 -32.78 -10.59 -34.17
CA LYS A 227 -32.80 -9.39 -33.32
C LYS A 227 -31.98 -9.57 -32.07
N ILE A 228 -31.40 -8.46 -31.58
CA ILE A 228 -30.85 -8.35 -30.23
C ILE A 228 -31.73 -7.38 -29.45
N LYS A 229 -32.47 -7.91 -28.46
CA LYS A 229 -33.11 -7.09 -27.43
C LYS A 229 -32.08 -6.78 -26.34
N THR A 230 -31.86 -5.50 -26.10
CA THR A 230 -30.96 -5.02 -25.04
C THR A 230 -31.79 -4.36 -23.94
N GLU A 231 -31.59 -4.78 -22.69
CA GLU A 231 -32.21 -4.18 -21.50
C GLU A 231 -31.11 -3.70 -20.55
N ILE A 232 -31.23 -2.44 -20.11
CA ILE A 232 -30.33 -1.87 -19.10
C ILE A 232 -31.01 -1.99 -17.74
N VAL A 233 -30.34 -2.68 -16.81
CA VAL A 233 -30.85 -3.00 -15.48
C VAL A 233 -30.00 -2.26 -14.46
N ASP A 234 -30.63 -1.52 -13.54
CA ASP A 234 -29.96 -0.82 -12.46
C ASP A 234 -29.55 -1.78 -11.32
N SER A 235 -28.85 -1.25 -10.31
CA SER A 235 -28.40 -2.00 -9.13
C SER A 235 -29.55 -2.60 -8.28
N LYS A 236 -30.78 -2.12 -8.47
CA LYS A 236 -31.99 -2.61 -7.77
C LYS A 236 -32.74 -3.68 -8.58
N GLY A 237 -32.21 -4.05 -9.76
CA GLY A 237 -32.86 -5.04 -10.66
C GLY A 237 -33.96 -4.47 -11.55
N LYS A 238 -34.13 -3.14 -11.59
CA LYS A 238 -35.14 -2.49 -12.42
C LYS A 238 -34.61 -2.25 -13.83
N VAL A 239 -35.40 -2.60 -14.86
CA VAL A 239 -35.13 -2.22 -16.25
C VAL A 239 -35.40 -0.72 -16.41
N VAL A 240 -34.35 0.04 -16.72
CA VAL A 240 -34.41 1.52 -16.88
C VAL A 240 -34.45 1.95 -18.33
N ALA A 241 -34.03 1.08 -19.26
CA ALA A 241 -34.16 1.30 -20.72
C ALA A 241 -34.16 -0.03 -21.45
N SER A 242 -34.72 -0.03 -22.66
CA SER A 242 -34.75 -1.18 -23.56
C SER A 242 -34.68 -0.73 -25.00
N ASN A 243 -33.99 -1.54 -25.83
CA ASN A 243 -33.88 -1.30 -27.29
C ASN A 243 -33.89 -2.63 -28.02
N ILE A 244 -34.22 -2.59 -29.32
CA ILE A 244 -34.16 -3.74 -30.24
C ILE A 244 -33.30 -3.33 -31.43
N SER A 245 -32.24 -4.09 -31.70
CA SER A 245 -31.36 -3.93 -32.87
C SER A 245 -31.50 -5.10 -33.82
N GLU A 246 -31.60 -4.84 -35.13
CA GLU A 246 -31.69 -5.87 -36.16
C GLU A 246 -30.36 -6.53 -36.46
N VAL A 247 -30.33 -7.86 -36.49
CA VAL A 247 -29.20 -8.68 -36.96
C VAL A 247 -29.35 -8.95 -38.44
N ARG A 248 -28.42 -8.48 -39.27
CA ARG A 248 -28.53 -8.51 -40.75
C ARG A 248 -27.56 -9.52 -41.39
N GLY A 249 -27.47 -10.72 -40.85
CA GLY A 249 -26.62 -11.77 -41.41
C GLY A 249 -25.14 -11.70 -41.10
N ASN A 250 -24.67 -10.61 -40.48
CA ASN A 250 -23.29 -10.41 -40.09
C ASN A 250 -22.99 -11.08 -38.74
N ASP A 251 -21.71 -11.27 -38.47
CA ASP A 251 -21.18 -11.75 -37.19
C ASP A 251 -20.97 -10.62 -36.15
N GLN A 252 -21.31 -9.35 -36.48
CA GLN A 252 -21.29 -8.19 -35.62
C GLN A 252 -22.56 -7.35 -35.77
N THR A 253 -23.11 -6.91 -34.64
CA THR A 253 -24.30 -6.02 -34.60
C THR A 253 -24.03 -4.86 -33.66
N LEU A 254 -24.22 -3.63 -34.12
CA LEU A 254 -24.18 -2.43 -33.32
C LEU A 254 -25.51 -2.22 -32.60
N VAL A 255 -25.45 -2.05 -31.29
CA VAL A 255 -26.54 -1.53 -30.46
C VAL A 255 -26.24 -0.06 -30.16
N ASP A 256 -27.16 0.85 -30.42
CA ASP A 256 -27.01 2.30 -30.16
C ASP A 256 -28.36 2.88 -29.73
N PHE A 257 -28.41 3.41 -28.49
CA PHE A 257 -29.61 4.09 -27.96
C PHE A 257 -29.26 4.97 -26.76
N LYS A 258 -30.26 5.68 -26.23
CA LYS A 258 -30.06 6.59 -25.10
C LYS A 258 -30.79 6.13 -23.85
N VAL A 259 -30.12 6.19 -22.71
CA VAL A 259 -30.67 6.02 -21.35
C VAL A 259 -30.85 7.41 -20.74
N ASN A 260 -32.05 7.72 -20.25
CA ASN A 260 -32.34 9.03 -19.70
C ASN A 260 -31.78 9.14 -18.26
N HIS A 261 -30.99 10.18 -18.00
CA HIS A 261 -30.45 10.56 -16.68
C HIS A 261 -29.85 9.38 -15.89
N PRO A 262 -28.87 8.65 -16.43
CA PRO A 262 -28.24 7.57 -15.69
C PRO A 262 -27.43 8.10 -14.49
N SER A 263 -27.36 7.30 -13.43
CA SER A 263 -26.40 7.53 -12.34
C SER A 263 -25.00 7.23 -12.88
N LEU A 264 -24.10 8.21 -12.79
CA LEU A 264 -22.77 8.11 -13.37
C LEU A 264 -21.83 7.28 -12.48
N TRP A 265 -20.90 6.60 -13.12
CA TRP A 265 -19.82 5.93 -12.42
C TRP A 265 -18.64 6.87 -12.20
N THR A 266 -18.12 6.91 -10.97
CA THR A 266 -16.86 7.53 -10.58
C THR A 266 -16.22 6.69 -9.48
N ALA A 267 -14.93 6.93 -9.15
CA ALA A 267 -14.31 6.27 -8.00
C ALA A 267 -14.93 6.69 -6.65
N GLU A 268 -15.59 7.85 -6.59
CA GLU A 268 -16.30 8.34 -5.41
C GLU A 268 -17.73 7.79 -5.32
N THR A 269 -18.39 7.60 -6.46
CA THR A 269 -19.77 7.10 -6.58
C THR A 269 -19.85 6.00 -7.64
N PRO A 270 -19.49 4.74 -7.32
CA PRO A 270 -19.31 3.67 -8.29
C PRO A 270 -20.64 3.01 -8.70
N ASN A 271 -21.48 3.76 -9.42
CA ASN A 271 -22.80 3.29 -9.88
C ASN A 271 -22.67 2.35 -11.06
N LEU A 272 -23.09 1.09 -10.89
CA LEU A 272 -23.04 0.05 -11.89
C LEU A 272 -24.41 -0.32 -12.42
N TYR A 273 -24.45 -0.70 -13.69
CA TYR A 273 -25.60 -1.27 -14.41
C TYR A 273 -25.24 -2.63 -14.99
N THR A 274 -26.26 -3.40 -15.34
CA THR A 274 -26.13 -4.64 -16.12
C THR A 274 -26.84 -4.47 -17.44
N ALA A 275 -26.12 -4.61 -18.54
CA ALA A 275 -26.72 -4.78 -19.86
C ALA A 275 -27.04 -6.25 -20.09
N VAL A 276 -28.31 -6.54 -20.43
CA VAL A 276 -28.81 -7.89 -20.75
C VAL A 276 -29.12 -7.92 -22.24
N PHE A 277 -28.33 -8.68 -22.99
CA PHE A 277 -28.48 -8.86 -24.44
C PHE A 277 -29.18 -10.18 -24.71
N THR A 278 -30.36 -10.15 -25.35
CA THR A 278 -31.12 -11.33 -25.73
C THR A 278 -31.12 -11.48 -27.24
N LEU A 279 -30.38 -12.46 -27.77
CA LEU A 279 -30.31 -12.80 -29.16
C LEU A 279 -31.56 -13.65 -29.55
N GLN A 280 -32.29 -13.25 -30.59
CA GLN A 280 -33.44 -13.92 -31.11
C GLN A 280 -33.27 -14.17 -32.62
N ASP A 281 -33.83 -15.27 -33.13
CA ASP A 281 -33.94 -15.50 -34.57
C ASP A 281 -35.10 -14.68 -35.19
N ASN A 282 -35.28 -14.81 -36.49
CA ASN A 282 -36.35 -14.12 -37.25
C ASN A 282 -37.77 -14.54 -36.83
N THR A 283 -37.94 -15.64 -36.11
CA THR A 283 -39.22 -16.10 -35.56
C THR A 283 -39.51 -15.57 -34.17
N GLY A 284 -38.52 -14.92 -33.53
CA GLY A 284 -38.55 -14.44 -32.14
C GLY A 284 -38.15 -15.49 -31.10
N LYS A 285 -37.70 -16.67 -31.52
CA LYS A 285 -37.14 -17.67 -30.61
C LYS A 285 -35.85 -17.16 -30.01
N ILE A 286 -35.74 -17.21 -28.66
CA ILE A 286 -34.53 -16.85 -27.95
C ILE A 286 -33.43 -17.89 -28.21
N LEU A 287 -32.28 -17.44 -28.70
CA LEU A 287 -31.11 -18.24 -29.01
C LEU A 287 -30.07 -18.18 -27.88
N HIS A 288 -29.80 -16.97 -27.37
CA HIS A 288 -28.83 -16.75 -26.31
C HIS A 288 -29.15 -15.51 -25.48
N ARG A 289 -28.73 -15.49 -24.21
CA ARG A 289 -28.78 -14.34 -23.36
C ARG A 289 -27.40 -14.13 -22.72
N GLU A 290 -26.85 -12.93 -22.91
CA GLU A 290 -25.56 -12.51 -22.32
C GLU A 290 -25.77 -11.34 -21.38
N ARG A 291 -24.99 -11.28 -20.27
CA ARG A 291 -25.08 -10.24 -19.24
C ARG A 291 -23.72 -9.61 -19.04
N GLN A 292 -23.62 -8.28 -19.11
CA GLN A 292 -22.39 -7.54 -18.91
C GLN A 292 -22.61 -6.38 -17.95
N LYS A 293 -21.84 -6.32 -16.87
CA LYS A 293 -21.77 -5.14 -15.98
C LYS A 293 -21.01 -4.02 -16.68
N PHE A 294 -21.43 -2.78 -16.42
CA PHE A 294 -20.77 -1.58 -16.93
C PHE A 294 -21.16 -0.34 -16.10
N GLY A 295 -20.54 0.81 -16.36
CA GLY A 295 -20.87 2.10 -15.76
C GLY A 295 -20.97 3.20 -16.82
N PHE A 296 -21.88 4.17 -16.65
CA PHE A 296 -21.94 5.36 -17.49
C PHE A 296 -20.88 6.35 -17.06
N ARG A 297 -19.91 6.64 -17.92
CA ARG A 297 -18.90 7.67 -17.73
C ARG A 297 -18.33 8.18 -19.05
N THR A 298 -17.84 9.40 -19.03
CA THR A 298 -17.04 9.99 -20.12
C THR A 298 -15.65 10.30 -19.61
N ILE A 299 -14.62 9.88 -20.35
CA ILE A 299 -13.22 10.20 -20.10
C ILE A 299 -12.76 11.17 -21.17
N GLU A 300 -12.09 12.24 -20.78
CA GLU A 300 -11.48 13.20 -21.68
C GLU A 300 -10.02 13.42 -21.28
N TYR A 301 -9.13 13.29 -22.23
CA TYR A 301 -7.71 13.60 -22.07
C TYR A 301 -7.46 14.95 -22.78
N ARG A 302 -7.50 16.04 -22.00
CA ARG A 302 -7.33 17.38 -22.56
C ARG A 302 -5.86 17.72 -22.58
N GLN A 303 -5.24 17.67 -23.76
CA GLN A 303 -3.84 17.97 -23.94
C GLN A 303 -3.48 19.34 -23.32
N HIS A 304 -2.31 19.41 -22.68
CA HIS A 304 -1.81 20.59 -21.97
C HIS A 304 -2.68 21.09 -20.82
N ASP A 305 -3.61 20.25 -20.32
CA ASP A 305 -4.49 20.60 -19.21
C ASP A 305 -4.57 19.45 -18.20
N GLY A 306 -5.24 18.31 -18.50
CA GLY A 306 -5.40 17.22 -17.55
C GLY A 306 -6.40 16.16 -18.01
N VAL A 307 -6.75 15.28 -17.06
CA VAL A 307 -7.71 14.20 -17.25
C VAL A 307 -9.04 14.57 -16.61
N TYR A 308 -10.12 14.39 -17.37
CA TYR A 308 -11.49 14.72 -16.95
C TYR A 308 -12.35 13.47 -16.95
N ILE A 309 -13.06 13.26 -15.87
CA ILE A 309 -14.09 12.21 -15.75
C ILE A 309 -15.43 12.91 -15.55
N ASN A 310 -16.40 12.60 -16.42
CA ASN A 310 -17.73 13.22 -16.38
C ASN A 310 -17.69 14.76 -16.32
N GLY A 311 -16.78 15.35 -17.07
CA GLY A 311 -16.58 16.80 -17.17
C GLY A 311 -15.89 17.47 -15.96
N LYS A 312 -15.47 16.72 -14.95
CA LYS A 312 -14.69 17.21 -13.80
C LYS A 312 -13.23 16.76 -13.93
N LYS A 313 -12.32 17.68 -13.68
CA LYS A 313 -10.88 17.37 -13.61
C LYS A 313 -10.60 16.46 -12.41
N VAL A 314 -9.88 15.38 -12.63
CA VAL A 314 -9.57 14.38 -11.60
C VAL A 314 -8.06 14.35 -11.35
N ILE A 315 -7.69 14.26 -10.09
CA ILE A 315 -6.31 14.05 -9.63
C ILE A 315 -6.20 12.63 -9.11
N PHE A 316 -5.28 11.85 -9.70
CA PHE A 316 -5.04 10.46 -9.31
C PHE A 316 -4.12 10.43 -8.09
N LYS A 317 -4.63 9.93 -6.98
CA LYS A 317 -3.92 9.61 -5.75
C LYS A 317 -3.69 8.11 -5.79
N GLY A 318 -2.66 7.68 -6.49
CA GLY A 318 -2.49 6.30 -6.92
C GLY A 318 -1.39 5.54 -6.20
N VAL A 319 -1.44 4.23 -6.32
CA VAL A 319 -0.40 3.31 -5.88
C VAL A 319 -0.20 2.22 -6.92
N ASN A 320 1.04 1.75 -7.07
CA ASN A 320 1.36 0.56 -7.83
C ASN A 320 1.02 -0.68 -7.01
N ARG A 321 0.54 -1.74 -7.66
CA ARG A 321 0.16 -2.98 -6.98
C ARG A 321 0.60 -4.21 -7.77
N HIS A 322 1.36 -5.07 -7.11
CA HIS A 322 1.55 -6.44 -7.55
C HIS A 322 0.38 -7.34 -7.11
N SER A 323 -0.06 -8.27 -7.99
CA SER A 323 -0.97 -9.36 -7.59
C SER A 323 -0.17 -10.39 -6.81
N PHE A 324 -0.14 -10.28 -5.46
CA PHE A 324 0.82 -11.00 -4.65
C PHE A 324 0.36 -11.22 -3.19
N ARG A 325 0.77 -12.38 -2.61
CA ARG A 325 0.69 -12.69 -1.18
C ARG A 325 1.84 -13.60 -0.78
N PRO A 326 2.35 -13.50 0.45
CA PRO A 326 3.47 -14.31 0.94
C PRO A 326 3.25 -15.81 0.80
N GLU A 327 2.05 -16.32 1.13
CA GLU A 327 1.73 -17.75 1.19
C GLU A 327 1.23 -18.32 -0.14
N SER A 328 0.81 -17.48 -1.08
CA SER A 328 0.19 -17.95 -2.33
C SER A 328 0.82 -17.36 -3.60
N GLY A 329 1.82 -16.47 -3.44
CA GLY A 329 2.44 -15.79 -4.56
C GLY A 329 1.41 -15.05 -5.40
N ARG A 330 1.38 -15.31 -6.69
CA ARG A 330 0.49 -14.64 -7.64
C ARG A 330 -0.91 -15.25 -7.74
N THR A 331 -1.21 -16.27 -6.95
CA THR A 331 -2.55 -16.88 -6.89
C THR A 331 -3.33 -16.24 -5.76
N LEU A 332 -4.33 -15.45 -6.11
CA LEU A 332 -5.19 -14.77 -5.16
C LEU A 332 -6.60 -15.37 -5.14
N SER A 333 -7.40 -14.96 -4.17
CA SER A 333 -8.84 -15.23 -4.14
C SER A 333 -9.62 -13.93 -4.31
N LYS A 334 -10.91 -14.05 -4.57
CA LYS A 334 -11.81 -12.90 -4.63
C LYS A 334 -11.78 -12.07 -3.33
N ALA A 335 -11.71 -12.75 -2.17
CA ALA A 335 -11.63 -12.08 -0.87
C ALA A 335 -10.36 -11.24 -0.75
N LYS A 336 -9.20 -11.79 -1.15
CA LYS A 336 -7.91 -11.09 -1.13
C LYS A 336 -7.88 -9.89 -2.09
N ASN A 337 -8.43 -10.03 -3.28
CA ASN A 337 -8.56 -8.94 -4.23
C ASN A 337 -9.44 -7.78 -3.70
N ILE A 338 -10.55 -8.09 -3.00
CA ILE A 338 -11.40 -7.10 -2.34
C ILE A 338 -10.65 -6.43 -1.18
N GLU A 339 -9.86 -7.19 -0.42
CA GLU A 339 -9.03 -6.69 0.67
C GLU A 339 -8.02 -5.64 0.18
N ASP A 340 -7.34 -5.89 -0.95
CA ASP A 340 -6.42 -4.95 -1.57
C ASP A 340 -7.11 -3.62 -1.92
N VAL A 341 -8.26 -3.68 -2.58
CA VAL A 341 -9.02 -2.47 -2.93
C VAL A 341 -9.44 -1.69 -1.68
N LYS A 342 -9.89 -2.38 -0.64
CA LYS A 342 -10.24 -1.75 0.64
C LYS A 342 -9.04 -1.12 1.33
N LEU A 343 -7.88 -1.79 1.28
CA LEU A 343 -6.64 -1.26 1.84
C LEU A 343 -6.23 0.03 1.12
N ILE A 344 -6.21 0.02 -0.21
CA ILE A 344 -5.89 1.20 -1.04
C ILE A 344 -6.84 2.36 -0.69
N LYS A 345 -8.15 2.12 -0.67
CA LYS A 345 -9.14 3.14 -0.31
C LYS A 345 -9.00 3.65 1.13
N SER A 346 -8.59 2.77 2.07
CA SER A 346 -8.40 3.15 3.47
C SER A 346 -7.27 4.17 3.69
N MET A 347 -6.37 4.32 2.69
CA MET A 347 -5.35 5.38 2.62
C MET A 347 -5.83 6.66 1.90
N ASN A 348 -7.14 6.78 1.62
CA ASN A 348 -7.73 7.87 0.85
C ASN A 348 -7.22 7.95 -0.62
N MET A 349 -6.73 6.85 -1.13
CA MET A 349 -6.34 6.71 -2.54
C MET A 349 -7.57 6.48 -3.42
N ASN A 350 -7.51 6.93 -4.67
CA ASN A 350 -8.57 6.78 -5.65
C ASN A 350 -8.14 6.06 -6.94
N ALA A 351 -6.87 5.66 -7.04
CA ALA A 351 -6.31 5.05 -8.24
C ALA A 351 -5.32 3.94 -7.93
N VAL A 352 -5.15 3.01 -8.88
CA VAL A 352 -4.18 1.93 -8.84
C VAL A 352 -3.61 1.65 -10.22
N ARG A 353 -2.28 1.45 -10.30
CA ARG A 353 -1.61 0.91 -11.48
C ARG A 353 -1.32 -0.57 -11.25
N LEU A 354 -1.63 -1.38 -12.26
CA LEU A 354 -1.40 -2.82 -12.24
C LEU A 354 0.02 -3.11 -12.72
N SER A 355 0.98 -2.96 -11.85
CA SER A 355 2.39 -3.21 -12.13
C SER A 355 2.70 -4.72 -12.05
N HIS A 356 3.31 -5.35 -13.07
CA HIS A 356 3.53 -4.83 -14.44
C HIS A 356 2.85 -5.80 -15.42
N TYR A 357 1.58 -6.12 -15.21
CA TYR A 357 0.81 -7.14 -15.93
C TYR A 357 -0.69 -7.06 -15.57
N PRO A 358 -1.59 -7.61 -16.41
CA PRO A 358 -3.02 -7.62 -16.12
C PRO A 358 -3.37 -8.38 -14.83
N ALA A 359 -4.21 -7.75 -13.99
CA ALA A 359 -4.69 -8.34 -12.75
C ALA A 359 -5.72 -9.45 -12.95
N ASP A 360 -6.13 -10.07 -11.82
CA ASP A 360 -7.29 -10.98 -11.77
C ASP A 360 -8.57 -10.24 -12.14
N PRO A 361 -9.52 -10.90 -12.83
CA PRO A 361 -10.82 -10.30 -13.12
C PRO A 361 -11.56 -9.83 -11.86
N GLU A 362 -11.46 -10.56 -10.76
CA GLU A 362 -12.09 -10.26 -9.47
C GLU A 362 -11.54 -8.95 -8.86
N PHE A 363 -10.27 -8.60 -9.12
CA PHE A 363 -9.70 -7.32 -8.71
C PHE A 363 -10.35 -6.15 -9.46
N LEU A 364 -10.52 -6.27 -10.77
CA LEU A 364 -11.19 -5.26 -11.58
C LEU A 364 -12.68 -5.12 -11.20
N GLU A 365 -13.37 -6.25 -10.94
CA GLU A 365 -14.74 -6.22 -10.40
C GLU A 365 -14.84 -5.50 -9.06
N ALA A 366 -13.83 -5.66 -8.19
CA ALA A 366 -13.74 -4.95 -6.92
C ALA A 366 -13.48 -3.45 -7.14
N CYS A 367 -12.59 -3.07 -8.07
CA CYS A 367 -12.35 -1.67 -8.46
C CYS A 367 -13.62 -1.02 -9.03
N ASP A 368 -14.37 -1.75 -9.86
CA ASP A 368 -15.65 -1.27 -10.42
C ASP A 368 -16.69 -1.00 -9.34
N SER A 369 -16.80 -1.89 -8.35
CA SER A 369 -17.86 -1.86 -7.34
C SER A 369 -17.56 -1.01 -6.12
N LEU A 370 -16.28 -0.92 -5.73
CA LEU A 370 -15.83 -0.12 -4.58
C LEU A 370 -15.28 1.25 -4.98
N GLY A 371 -15.00 1.46 -6.27
CA GLY A 371 -14.58 2.73 -6.85
C GLY A 371 -13.07 2.96 -6.73
N LEU A 372 -12.29 2.50 -7.72
CA LEU A 372 -10.91 2.90 -7.99
C LEU A 372 -10.72 3.13 -9.48
N TYR A 373 -9.93 4.14 -9.85
CA TYR A 373 -9.44 4.32 -11.22
C TYR A 373 -8.27 3.38 -11.45
N VAL A 374 -8.24 2.74 -12.61
CA VAL A 374 -7.25 1.70 -12.93
C VAL A 374 -6.44 2.10 -14.17
N GLU A 375 -5.12 1.96 -14.07
CA GLU A 375 -4.19 1.86 -15.18
C GLU A 375 -3.82 0.39 -15.34
N SER A 376 -4.24 -0.23 -16.46
CA SER A 376 -3.99 -1.65 -16.75
C SER A 376 -2.85 -1.81 -17.75
N GLU A 377 -1.86 -2.65 -17.43
CA GLU A 377 -0.58 -2.69 -18.12
C GLU A 377 -0.37 -4.00 -18.87
N LEU A 378 0.10 -3.91 -20.12
CA LEU A 378 0.72 -5.01 -20.86
C LEU A 378 2.11 -5.28 -20.26
N SER A 379 2.43 -6.52 -19.95
CA SER A 379 3.76 -6.88 -19.43
C SER A 379 4.89 -6.47 -20.38
N GLY A 380 6.03 -6.08 -19.82
CA GLY A 380 7.20 -5.60 -20.57
C GLY A 380 8.11 -4.77 -19.69
N TRP A 381 8.94 -5.39 -18.82
CA TRP A 381 9.84 -4.65 -17.93
C TRP A 381 11.23 -4.54 -18.53
N HIS A 382 11.65 -3.31 -18.92
CA HIS A 382 12.86 -2.96 -19.68
C HIS A 382 12.96 -3.60 -21.09
N TRP A 383 12.24 -4.67 -21.36
CA TRP A 383 12.23 -5.41 -22.61
C TRP A 383 10.79 -5.61 -23.11
N ALA A 384 10.58 -5.34 -24.39
CA ALA A 384 9.27 -5.45 -25.01
C ALA A 384 8.99 -6.86 -25.56
N HIS A 385 7.73 -7.21 -25.67
CA HIS A 385 7.30 -8.34 -26.49
C HIS A 385 7.55 -8.07 -27.96
N THR A 386 7.79 -9.15 -28.75
CA THR A 386 7.73 -9.04 -30.22
C THR A 386 6.33 -8.63 -30.67
N THR A 387 6.21 -7.98 -31.82
CA THR A 387 4.91 -7.52 -32.32
C THR A 387 3.89 -8.65 -32.43
N ILE A 388 4.29 -9.84 -32.90
CA ILE A 388 3.37 -10.99 -33.06
C ILE A 388 2.81 -11.44 -31.70
N ILE A 389 3.65 -11.63 -30.72
CA ILE A 389 3.21 -12.02 -29.35
C ILE A 389 2.43 -10.87 -28.72
N GLY A 390 2.94 -9.64 -28.79
CA GLY A 390 2.28 -8.47 -28.22
C GLY A 390 0.89 -8.23 -28.79
N GLN A 391 0.65 -8.41 -30.08
CA GLN A 391 -0.69 -8.31 -30.69
C GLN A 391 -1.66 -9.31 -30.08
N GLN A 392 -1.22 -10.56 -29.87
CA GLN A 392 -2.05 -11.56 -29.19
C GLN A 392 -2.36 -11.15 -27.76
N LEU A 393 -1.35 -10.75 -26.99
CA LEU A 393 -1.50 -10.41 -25.56
C LEU A 393 -2.35 -9.14 -25.36
N VAL A 394 -2.19 -8.11 -26.20
CA VAL A 394 -3.04 -6.91 -26.19
C VAL A 394 -4.49 -7.29 -26.48
N LYS A 395 -4.73 -8.14 -27.49
CA LYS A 395 -6.09 -8.63 -27.78
C LYS A 395 -6.69 -9.35 -26.56
N GLU A 396 -5.95 -10.28 -25.96
CA GLU A 396 -6.43 -11.06 -24.82
C GLU A 396 -6.75 -10.15 -23.61
N MET A 397 -5.86 -9.21 -23.28
CA MET A 397 -6.06 -8.25 -22.21
C MET A 397 -7.24 -7.31 -22.46
N VAL A 398 -7.24 -6.61 -23.59
CA VAL A 398 -8.23 -5.59 -23.88
C VAL A 398 -9.62 -6.18 -24.08
N THR A 399 -9.75 -7.31 -24.81
CA THR A 399 -11.07 -7.92 -25.02
C THR A 399 -11.67 -8.50 -23.75
N ARG A 400 -10.83 -8.94 -22.79
CA ARG A 400 -11.26 -9.37 -21.46
C ARG A 400 -11.77 -8.20 -20.63
N ASP A 401 -11.05 -7.06 -20.65
CA ASP A 401 -11.15 -6.03 -19.60
C ASP A 401 -11.83 -4.73 -20.06
N GLN A 402 -12.06 -4.51 -21.35
CA GLN A 402 -12.54 -3.23 -21.89
C GLN A 402 -13.86 -2.72 -21.31
N ASN A 403 -14.72 -3.60 -20.77
CA ASN A 403 -16.02 -3.21 -20.22
C ASN A 403 -15.97 -2.73 -18.77
N HIS A 404 -14.82 -2.86 -18.09
CA HIS A 404 -14.65 -2.35 -16.73
C HIS A 404 -14.64 -0.81 -16.73
N PRO A 405 -15.60 -0.16 -16.04
CA PRO A 405 -15.62 1.30 -15.96
C PRO A 405 -14.45 1.88 -15.15
N SER A 406 -13.83 1.09 -14.28
CA SER A 406 -12.66 1.49 -13.51
C SER A 406 -11.43 1.75 -14.37
N ILE A 407 -11.23 1.04 -15.49
CA ILE A 407 -10.05 1.23 -16.33
C ILE A 407 -10.15 2.58 -17.05
N ILE A 408 -9.17 3.45 -16.78
CA ILE A 408 -9.05 4.79 -17.36
C ILE A 408 -7.92 4.83 -18.39
N PHE A 409 -6.85 4.08 -18.17
CA PHE A 409 -5.67 4.01 -19.02
C PHE A 409 -5.31 2.57 -19.35
N TRP A 410 -4.72 2.39 -20.53
CA TRP A 410 -3.88 1.25 -20.85
C TRP A 410 -2.41 1.66 -20.75
N SER A 411 -1.51 0.73 -20.45
CA SER A 411 -0.06 0.92 -20.50
C SER A 411 0.60 -0.14 -21.37
N ASN A 412 1.63 0.28 -22.11
CA ASN A 412 2.39 -0.58 -23.02
C ASN A 412 3.80 -0.81 -22.46
N GLY A 413 3.90 -1.76 -21.51
CA GLY A 413 5.16 -2.13 -20.85
C GLY A 413 5.61 -1.11 -19.80
N ASN A 414 6.81 -1.34 -19.24
CA ASN A 414 7.43 -0.54 -18.20
C ASN A 414 8.89 -0.23 -18.53
N GLU A 415 9.36 0.99 -18.16
CA GLU A 415 10.75 1.44 -18.14
C GLU A 415 11.60 1.04 -19.38
N GLY A 416 11.06 1.28 -20.57
CA GLY A 416 11.71 0.94 -21.84
C GLY A 416 11.22 -0.38 -22.48
N GLY A 417 10.41 -1.19 -21.78
CA GLY A 417 9.80 -2.39 -22.34
C GLY A 417 8.66 -2.10 -23.33
N PHE A 418 8.84 -1.15 -24.21
CA PHE A 418 7.81 -0.60 -25.10
C PHE A 418 7.92 -1.14 -26.52
N ASN A 419 6.83 -1.69 -27.04
CA ASN A 419 6.70 -1.96 -28.46
C ASN A 419 5.67 -0.99 -29.09
N TYR A 420 6.15 0.06 -29.73
CA TYR A 420 5.32 1.12 -30.31
C TYR A 420 4.41 0.65 -31.46
N GLU A 421 4.71 -0.48 -32.10
CA GLU A 421 3.86 -1.07 -33.14
C GLU A 421 2.52 -1.58 -32.57
N LEU A 422 2.43 -1.76 -31.24
CA LEU A 422 1.20 -2.23 -30.57
C LEU A 422 0.19 -1.12 -30.29
N ASP A 423 0.52 0.17 -30.47
CA ASP A 423 -0.42 1.27 -30.21
C ASP A 423 -1.74 1.10 -30.97
N SER A 424 -1.66 0.73 -32.24
CA SER A 424 -2.85 0.51 -33.09
C SER A 424 -3.66 -0.70 -32.64
N GLU A 425 -3.04 -1.69 -32.00
CA GLU A 425 -3.77 -2.88 -31.49
C GLU A 425 -4.62 -2.55 -30.27
N PHE A 426 -4.17 -1.69 -29.36
CA PHE A 426 -5.02 -1.23 -28.25
C PHE A 426 -6.31 -0.58 -28.79
N GLY A 427 -6.19 0.39 -29.71
CA GLY A 427 -7.33 1.07 -30.33
C GLY A 427 -8.23 0.14 -31.15
N ARG A 428 -7.68 -0.93 -31.73
CA ARG A 428 -8.45 -1.94 -32.49
C ARG A 428 -9.40 -2.72 -31.61
N TRP A 429 -9.00 -3.02 -30.36
CA TRP A 429 -9.79 -3.86 -29.46
C TRP A 429 -10.57 -3.08 -28.41
N ASP A 430 -10.18 -1.83 -28.11
CA ASP A 430 -10.87 -0.97 -27.15
C ASP A 430 -11.88 -0.05 -27.81
N LYS A 431 -13.18 -0.39 -27.74
CA LYS A 431 -14.26 0.45 -28.27
C LYS A 431 -14.27 1.88 -27.69
N GLN A 432 -13.74 2.07 -26.48
CA GLN A 432 -13.71 3.38 -25.82
C GLN A 432 -12.51 4.22 -26.23
N ASN A 433 -11.55 3.63 -26.94
CA ASN A 433 -10.34 4.29 -27.47
C ASN A 433 -9.58 5.05 -26.36
N ARG A 434 -9.35 4.38 -25.22
CA ARG A 434 -8.59 4.95 -24.09
C ARG A 434 -7.13 5.16 -24.46
N VAL A 435 -6.52 6.18 -23.83
CA VAL A 435 -5.10 6.49 -24.04
C VAL A 435 -4.21 5.34 -23.56
N VAL A 436 -3.15 5.10 -24.32
CA VAL A 436 -2.05 4.17 -23.97
C VAL A 436 -0.90 4.99 -23.40
N LEU A 437 -0.54 4.71 -22.14
CA LEU A 437 0.61 5.28 -21.45
C LEU A 437 1.88 4.48 -21.73
N TYR A 438 3.00 5.14 -21.50
CA TYR A 438 4.34 4.58 -21.59
C TYR A 438 5.09 4.89 -20.31
N PRO A 439 4.91 4.09 -19.26
CA PRO A 439 5.53 4.31 -17.95
C PRO A 439 7.04 4.55 -18.06
N TRP A 440 7.49 5.75 -17.64
CA TRP A 440 8.83 6.30 -17.73
C TRP A 440 9.11 7.16 -18.99
N ALA A 441 8.17 7.32 -19.91
CA ALA A 441 8.37 8.08 -21.13
C ALA A 441 7.40 9.27 -21.28
N ASN A 442 7.83 10.26 -22.07
CA ASN A 442 6.98 11.34 -22.56
C ASN A 442 6.36 10.92 -23.89
N ARG A 443 5.08 10.53 -23.88
CA ARG A 443 4.34 10.09 -25.08
C ARG A 443 2.83 10.23 -24.91
N ASN A 444 2.11 10.32 -26.02
CA ASN A 444 0.64 10.42 -26.08
C ASN A 444 0.05 11.55 -25.20
N GLY A 445 0.84 12.65 -25.03
CA GLY A 445 0.43 13.82 -24.25
C GLY A 445 0.68 13.72 -22.75
N PHE A 446 1.38 12.67 -22.27
CA PHE A 446 1.70 12.46 -20.86
C PHE A 446 3.20 12.42 -20.64
N GLU A 447 3.65 13.04 -19.55
CA GLU A 447 4.98 12.88 -18.95
C GLU A 447 4.84 11.99 -17.73
N THR A 448 5.37 10.76 -17.82
CA THR A 448 5.20 9.70 -16.82
C THR A 448 6.47 9.28 -16.10
N LYS A 449 7.52 10.12 -16.18
CA LYS A 449 8.87 9.79 -15.68
C LYS A 449 8.89 9.35 -14.23
N HIS A 450 9.65 8.27 -13.95
CA HIS A 450 9.77 7.67 -12.63
C HIS A 450 10.81 8.38 -11.75
N TYR A 451 10.59 8.40 -10.43
CA TYR A 451 11.53 8.66 -9.34
C TYR A 451 12.34 9.95 -9.48
N ARG A 452 11.75 11.01 -10.01
CA ARG A 452 12.43 12.29 -10.08
C ARG A 452 12.63 12.89 -8.70
N SER A 453 13.79 13.50 -8.46
CA SER A 453 13.99 14.33 -7.29
C SER A 453 12.98 15.47 -7.24
N TRP A 454 12.82 16.11 -6.10
CA TRP A 454 11.91 17.25 -5.97
C TRP A 454 12.23 18.39 -6.94
N GLY A 455 13.54 18.69 -7.11
CA GLY A 455 13.99 19.70 -8.08
C GLY A 455 13.72 19.32 -9.53
N GLU A 456 14.02 18.08 -9.93
CA GLU A 456 13.71 17.57 -11.27
C GLU A 456 12.20 17.56 -11.54
N THR A 457 11.37 17.22 -10.53
CA THR A 457 9.91 17.27 -10.66
C THR A 457 9.43 18.66 -11.07
N LEU A 458 9.99 19.72 -10.48
CA LEU A 458 9.70 21.09 -10.90
C LEU A 458 10.07 21.36 -12.36
N GLU A 459 11.18 20.79 -12.86
CA GLU A 459 11.61 20.95 -14.25
C GLU A 459 10.70 20.22 -15.22
N TYR A 460 10.35 18.95 -14.92
CA TYR A 460 9.44 18.15 -15.76
C TYR A 460 8.04 18.77 -15.83
N MET A 461 7.55 19.36 -14.72
CA MET A 461 6.27 20.05 -14.70
C MET A 461 6.24 21.35 -15.53
N ARG A 462 7.38 21.86 -16.01
CA ARG A 462 7.42 22.97 -16.99
C ARG A 462 7.11 22.52 -18.40
N GLN A 463 7.22 21.23 -18.70
CA GLN A 463 6.85 20.65 -19.99
C GLN A 463 5.35 20.85 -20.25
N PRO A 464 4.92 20.92 -21.52
CA PRO A 464 3.52 21.18 -21.86
C PRO A 464 2.59 19.98 -21.66
N GLU A 465 3.12 18.77 -21.48
CA GLU A 465 2.37 17.55 -21.32
C GLU A 465 1.64 17.49 -19.98
N ILE A 466 0.68 16.57 -19.87
CA ILE A 466 0.06 16.24 -18.59
C ILE A 466 1.10 15.50 -17.75
N PHE A 467 1.46 16.07 -16.60
CA PHE A 467 2.41 15.47 -15.69
C PHE A 467 1.70 14.44 -14.80
N MET A 468 2.10 13.18 -14.88
CA MET A 468 1.57 12.09 -14.09
C MET A 468 2.60 10.98 -13.94
N PRO A 469 3.55 11.08 -12.99
CA PRO A 469 4.52 10.01 -12.78
C PRO A 469 3.80 8.71 -12.41
N THR A 470 4.05 7.66 -13.20
CA THR A 470 3.47 6.34 -12.96
C THR A 470 4.17 5.59 -11.84
N GLU A 471 5.34 6.10 -11.40
CA GLU A 471 6.02 5.68 -10.18
C GLU A 471 6.75 6.88 -9.56
N PHE A 472 6.55 7.12 -8.26
CA PHE A 472 7.31 8.13 -7.53
C PHE A 472 7.40 7.79 -6.03
N LEU A 473 8.36 8.38 -5.32
CA LEU A 473 8.66 8.14 -3.91
C LEU A 473 8.76 6.64 -3.62
N HIS A 474 9.74 6.01 -4.27
CA HIS A 474 9.99 4.57 -4.11
C HIS A 474 10.29 4.20 -2.67
N GLY A 475 9.49 3.29 -2.10
CA GLY A 475 9.77 2.69 -0.81
C GLY A 475 11.08 1.90 -0.83
N LEU A 476 11.48 1.43 0.23
CA LEU A 476 12.52 0.47 0.63
C LEU A 476 12.74 0.59 2.13
N TYR A 477 12.37 1.75 2.69
CA TYR A 477 12.50 2.04 4.11
C TYR A 477 11.12 2.39 4.65
N ASP A 478 10.83 2.03 5.88
CA ASP A 478 9.65 2.55 6.56
C ASP A 478 9.67 4.09 6.50
N GLY A 479 8.73 4.64 5.79
CA GLY A 479 8.62 6.08 5.59
C GLY A 479 9.06 6.60 4.24
N GLY A 480 9.69 5.78 3.38
CA GLY A 480 10.17 6.20 2.06
C GLY A 480 9.07 6.75 1.16
N HIS A 481 7.86 6.23 1.24
CA HIS A 481 6.69 6.73 0.47
C HIS A 481 6.06 7.99 1.07
N GLY A 482 5.92 8.04 2.41
CA GLY A 482 5.36 9.17 3.13
C GLY A 482 6.34 10.32 3.31
N ALA A 483 7.64 10.01 3.31
CA ALA A 483 8.70 10.97 3.51
C ALA A 483 8.85 11.90 2.29
N GLY A 484 8.63 13.18 2.51
CA GLY A 484 8.61 14.19 1.45
C GLY A 484 7.32 14.22 0.61
N LEU A 485 6.38 13.30 0.80
CA LEU A 485 5.11 13.27 0.03
C LEU A 485 4.40 14.63 0.04
N LYS A 486 4.34 15.29 1.17
CA LYS A 486 3.71 16.61 1.29
C LYS A 486 4.38 17.66 0.42
N ASP A 487 5.72 17.67 0.37
CA ASP A 487 6.49 18.61 -0.44
C ASP A 487 6.25 18.40 -1.94
N TYR A 488 6.31 17.13 -2.39
CA TYR A 488 6.00 16.76 -3.77
C TYR A 488 4.55 17.10 -4.13
N TRP A 489 3.61 16.72 -3.26
CA TRP A 489 2.19 16.93 -3.52
C TRP A 489 1.82 18.41 -3.60
N GLN A 490 2.45 19.26 -2.79
CA GLN A 490 2.23 20.70 -2.85
C GLN A 490 2.63 21.28 -4.21
N ILE A 491 3.82 20.99 -4.73
CA ILE A 491 4.24 21.50 -6.04
C ILE A 491 3.42 20.89 -7.18
N MET A 492 3.06 19.60 -7.09
CA MET A 492 2.22 18.94 -8.09
C MET A 492 0.83 19.58 -8.16
N MET A 493 0.20 19.87 -7.02
CA MET A 493 -1.13 20.49 -6.99
C MET A 493 -1.13 21.98 -7.41
N HIS A 494 -0.01 22.66 -7.38
CA HIS A 494 0.13 24.02 -7.92
C HIS A 494 0.29 24.04 -9.45
N ASN A 495 0.60 22.92 -10.07
CA ASN A 495 0.67 22.80 -11.53
C ASN A 495 -0.70 22.42 -12.10
N PRO A 496 -1.34 23.29 -12.92
CA PRO A 496 -2.64 22.99 -13.48
C PRO A 496 -2.64 21.80 -14.47
N ARG A 497 -1.49 21.37 -14.99
CA ARG A 497 -1.37 20.22 -15.88
C ARG A 497 -1.06 18.91 -15.15
N CYS A 498 -0.89 18.94 -13.83
CA CYS A 498 -0.68 17.71 -13.08
C CYS A 498 -1.99 16.92 -12.96
N ALA A 499 -1.91 15.62 -13.25
CA ALA A 499 -3.01 14.68 -13.06
C ALA A 499 -2.81 13.78 -11.83
N GLY A 500 -1.84 14.06 -10.96
CA GLY A 500 -1.50 13.21 -9.81
C GLY A 500 -0.34 12.27 -10.12
N GLY A 501 -0.32 11.09 -9.50
CA GLY A 501 0.73 10.09 -9.70
C GLY A 501 0.51 8.84 -8.86
N PHE A 502 1.41 7.84 -9.01
CA PHE A 502 1.31 6.54 -8.37
C PHE A 502 2.56 6.26 -7.53
N LEU A 503 2.38 6.01 -6.23
CA LEU A 503 3.47 5.62 -5.33
C LEU A 503 3.95 4.21 -5.66
N TRP A 504 5.23 3.95 -5.53
CA TRP A 504 5.81 2.63 -5.60
C TRP A 504 6.14 2.13 -4.21
N ASP A 505 5.58 1.03 -3.66
CA ASP A 505 4.36 0.36 -4.11
C ASP A 505 3.48 -0.01 -2.90
N LEU A 506 2.46 -0.89 -3.06
CA LEU A 506 1.45 -1.14 -2.03
C LEU A 506 1.99 -1.95 -0.85
N ALA A 507 2.65 -3.09 -1.12
CA ALA A 507 3.02 -4.04 -0.09
C ALA A 507 4.33 -4.74 -0.40
N ASP A 508 5.15 -4.97 0.64
CA ASP A 508 6.39 -5.74 0.51
C ASP A 508 6.17 -7.08 -0.18
N GLU A 509 6.99 -7.41 -1.17
CA GLU A 509 6.97 -8.69 -1.88
C GLU A 509 7.73 -9.81 -1.12
N GLY A 510 7.45 -9.99 0.16
CA GLY A 510 7.95 -11.10 0.94
C GLY A 510 7.26 -12.42 0.56
N VAL A 511 8.02 -13.48 0.31
CA VAL A 511 7.49 -14.81 -0.01
C VAL A 511 7.83 -15.82 1.06
N VAL A 512 6.87 -16.68 1.44
CA VAL A 512 7.11 -17.79 2.35
C VAL A 512 7.92 -18.87 1.63
N ARG A 513 9.18 -19.06 2.02
CA ARG A 513 10.13 -19.99 1.43
C ARG A 513 9.95 -21.41 1.98
N THR A 514 9.20 -22.24 1.27
CA THR A 514 8.99 -23.66 1.65
C THR A 514 10.29 -24.47 1.65
N ASP A 515 11.31 -24.01 0.94
CA ASP A 515 12.65 -24.58 0.89
C ASP A 515 13.59 -24.08 2.00
N LEU A 516 13.21 -23.02 2.73
CA LEU A 516 13.99 -22.40 3.80
C LEU A 516 13.21 -22.33 5.13
N ASN A 517 12.58 -23.43 5.54
CA ASN A 517 11.84 -23.50 6.81
C ASN A 517 10.73 -22.46 6.98
N ASN A 518 10.09 -22.05 5.89
CA ASN A 518 9.00 -21.08 5.85
C ASN A 518 9.35 -19.67 6.37
N ILE A 519 10.61 -19.25 6.26
CA ILE A 519 10.94 -17.83 6.49
C ILE A 519 10.28 -16.98 5.40
N VAL A 520 9.94 -15.76 5.75
CA VAL A 520 9.53 -14.75 4.76
C VAL A 520 10.79 -14.13 4.16
N ASP A 521 10.92 -14.16 2.84
CA ASP A 521 12.11 -13.72 2.09
C ASP A 521 11.73 -12.64 1.08
N CYS A 522 12.30 -11.45 1.24
CA CYS A 522 12.19 -10.31 0.33
C CYS A 522 13.42 -10.15 -0.57
N VAL A 523 14.27 -11.17 -0.70
CA VAL A 523 15.56 -11.07 -1.42
C VAL A 523 16.44 -9.97 -0.82
N GLY A 524 16.70 -10.07 0.48
CA GLY A 524 17.31 -8.98 1.24
C GLY A 524 16.31 -7.83 1.42
N ASN A 525 16.49 -6.74 0.69
CA ASN A 525 15.61 -5.57 0.70
C ASN A 525 15.09 -5.21 -0.69
N PHE A 526 15.23 -6.06 -1.68
CA PHE A 526 14.79 -5.72 -3.04
C PHE A 526 13.28 -5.65 -3.15
N GLY A 527 12.56 -6.59 -2.55
CA GLY A 527 11.11 -6.62 -2.51
C GLY A 527 10.48 -5.96 -1.27
N ALA A 528 11.28 -5.27 -0.43
CA ALA A 528 10.78 -4.51 0.73
C ALA A 528 10.44 -3.08 0.31
N ASP A 529 9.54 -2.92 -0.63
CA ASP A 529 9.19 -1.67 -1.30
C ASP A 529 7.83 -1.11 -0.87
N GLY A 530 7.11 -1.83 -0.01
CA GLY A 530 5.71 -1.58 0.30
C GLY A 530 5.46 -0.39 1.22
N ILE A 531 4.27 0.20 1.10
CA ILE A 531 3.68 1.12 2.09
C ILE A 531 3.28 0.35 3.36
N VAL A 532 2.99 -0.93 3.19
CA VAL A 532 2.66 -1.87 4.25
C VAL A 532 3.54 -3.11 4.13
N GLY A 533 3.75 -3.81 5.24
CA GLY A 533 4.46 -5.07 5.27
C GLY A 533 3.77 -6.18 4.43
N PRO A 534 4.41 -7.36 4.29
CA PRO A 534 3.95 -8.41 3.39
C PRO A 534 2.58 -9.00 3.78
N HIS A 535 2.19 -8.92 5.06
CA HIS A 535 0.87 -9.33 5.57
C HIS A 535 -0.06 -8.14 5.84
N PHE A 536 0.22 -6.99 5.20
CA PHE A 536 -0.54 -5.75 5.34
C PHE A 536 -0.43 -5.09 6.71
N GLU A 537 0.68 -5.29 7.39
CA GLU A 537 1.04 -4.54 8.58
C GLU A 537 1.21 -3.06 8.20
N LYS A 538 0.46 -2.20 8.89
CA LYS A 538 0.44 -0.77 8.59
C LYS A 538 1.65 -0.08 9.18
N GLU A 539 2.52 0.41 8.32
CA GLU A 539 3.72 1.16 8.69
C GLU A 539 3.47 2.68 8.75
N GLY A 540 4.49 3.45 9.08
CA GLY A 540 4.36 4.90 9.25
C GLY A 540 3.87 5.63 8.00
N SER A 541 4.30 5.21 6.81
CA SER A 541 3.88 5.79 5.54
C SER A 541 2.37 5.67 5.27
N TYR A 542 1.72 4.57 5.70
CA TYR A 542 0.28 4.38 5.58
C TYR A 542 -0.51 5.56 6.16
N TYR A 543 -0.14 6.02 7.35
CA TYR A 543 -0.85 7.09 8.06
C TYR A 543 -0.54 8.47 7.48
N THR A 544 0.68 8.70 7.06
CA THR A 544 1.08 9.94 6.37
C THR A 544 0.32 10.10 5.05
N ILE A 545 0.26 9.06 4.23
CA ILE A 545 -0.48 9.06 2.97
C ILE A 545 -1.96 9.32 3.22
N LYS A 546 -2.55 8.62 4.20
CA LYS A 546 -3.96 8.77 4.58
C LYS A 546 -4.31 10.21 4.95
N GLU A 547 -3.43 10.93 5.65
CA GLU A 547 -3.64 12.33 6.02
C GLU A 547 -3.40 13.28 4.85
N VAL A 548 -2.25 13.19 4.17
CA VAL A 548 -1.87 14.08 3.06
C VAL A 548 -2.87 13.98 1.91
N TRP A 549 -3.37 12.79 1.62
CA TRP A 549 -4.34 12.53 0.55
C TRP A 549 -5.80 12.51 1.01
N SER A 550 -6.06 12.91 2.26
CA SER A 550 -7.43 13.01 2.76
C SER A 550 -8.29 13.89 1.83
N PRO A 551 -9.49 13.44 1.43
CA PRO A 551 -10.40 14.26 0.63
C PRO A 551 -11.03 15.40 1.42
N VAL A 552 -10.91 15.39 2.75
CA VAL A 552 -11.24 16.49 3.65
C VAL A 552 -9.95 16.98 4.28
N GLN A 553 -9.53 18.18 3.94
CA GLN A 553 -8.38 18.84 4.57
C GLN A 553 -8.85 19.68 5.74
N VAL A 554 -8.23 19.50 6.91
CA VAL A 554 -8.64 20.14 8.16
C VAL A 554 -7.51 20.99 8.71
N SER A 555 -7.82 22.24 9.04
CA SER A 555 -6.98 23.06 9.91
C SER A 555 -7.80 23.57 11.10
N ALA A 556 -7.18 23.60 12.28
CA ALA A 556 -7.84 23.96 13.52
C ALA A 556 -7.22 25.21 14.14
N SER A 557 -8.06 26.09 14.68
CA SER A 557 -7.65 27.27 15.45
C SER A 557 -8.37 27.28 16.79
N VAL A 558 -7.62 27.17 17.88
CA VAL A 558 -8.16 27.19 19.25
C VAL A 558 -8.40 28.64 19.65
N GLN A 559 -9.64 28.98 20.04
CA GLN A 559 -10.10 30.33 20.39
C GLN A 559 -10.77 30.30 21.77
N GLY A 560 -9.97 30.31 22.82
CA GLY A 560 -10.48 30.21 24.20
C GLY A 560 -11.17 28.87 24.47
N LYS A 561 -12.49 28.86 24.61
CA LYS A 561 -13.31 27.64 24.80
C LYS A 561 -13.92 27.11 23.51
N ASP A 562 -13.54 27.61 22.38
CA ASP A 562 -14.07 27.21 21.08
C ASP A 562 -12.91 26.77 20.17
N ILE A 563 -13.21 25.91 19.20
CA ILE A 563 -12.28 25.53 18.13
C ILE A 563 -12.95 25.81 16.80
N ALA A 564 -12.31 26.66 16.00
CA ALA A 564 -12.71 26.86 14.61
C ALA A 564 -11.96 25.86 13.71
N TYR A 565 -12.71 24.99 13.03
CA TYR A 565 -12.19 24.06 12.03
C TYR A 565 -12.46 24.62 10.63
N THR A 566 -11.41 24.87 9.86
CA THR A 566 -11.54 25.12 8.42
C THR A 566 -11.51 23.77 7.71
N LEU A 567 -12.62 23.44 7.04
CA LEU A 567 -12.78 22.22 6.26
C LEU A 567 -12.72 22.56 4.78
N ARG A 568 -11.71 22.03 4.07
CA ARG A 568 -11.59 22.15 2.61
C ARG A 568 -11.97 20.84 1.96
N ASN A 569 -12.86 20.90 0.96
CA ASN A 569 -13.30 19.76 0.18
C ASN A 569 -12.36 19.54 -1.01
N THR A 570 -11.65 18.43 -1.05
CA THR A 570 -10.81 18.00 -2.18
C THR A 570 -11.35 16.77 -2.90
N TYR A 571 -12.60 16.37 -2.64
CA TYR A 571 -13.34 15.45 -3.53
C TYR A 571 -13.52 16.06 -4.91
N ASN A 572 -13.81 15.24 -5.92
CA ASN A 572 -14.16 15.71 -7.25
C ASN A 572 -15.69 15.80 -7.45
N PHE A 573 -16.46 14.96 -6.76
CA PHE A 573 -17.92 14.79 -6.99
C PHE A 573 -18.75 14.91 -5.72
N VAL A 574 -18.21 14.60 -4.53
CA VAL A 574 -18.97 14.51 -3.28
C VAL A 574 -18.95 15.82 -2.51
N ASN A 575 -20.12 16.28 -2.06
CA ASN A 575 -20.27 17.44 -1.16
C ASN A 575 -20.03 17.02 0.29
N LEU A 576 -19.39 17.85 1.12
CA LEU A 576 -19.11 17.48 2.52
C LEU A 576 -20.38 17.31 3.38
N LYS A 577 -21.55 17.83 2.97
CA LYS A 577 -22.83 17.56 3.64
C LYS A 577 -23.19 16.05 3.66
N ASP A 578 -22.65 15.27 2.73
CA ASP A 578 -22.87 13.84 2.62
C ASP A 578 -21.89 13.02 3.48
N CYS A 579 -20.93 13.70 4.15
CA CYS A 579 -20.02 13.13 5.13
C CYS A 579 -20.59 13.29 6.55
N LYS A 580 -20.05 12.50 7.49
CA LYS A 580 -20.40 12.61 8.90
C LYS A 580 -19.18 13.06 9.70
N PHE A 581 -19.37 14.06 10.57
CA PHE A 581 -18.31 14.55 11.47
C PHE A 581 -18.69 14.27 12.92
N THR A 582 -17.75 13.68 13.67
CA THR A 582 -17.91 13.45 15.10
C THR A 582 -16.71 13.99 15.86
N TYR A 583 -16.90 14.38 17.13
CA TYR A 583 -15.81 14.87 17.96
C TYR A 583 -15.78 14.22 19.35
N ARG A 584 -14.58 14.21 19.96
CA ARG A 584 -14.35 13.83 21.36
C ARG A 584 -13.41 14.86 22.01
N CYS A 585 -13.80 15.46 23.12
CA CYS A 585 -12.94 16.27 23.96
C CYS A 585 -12.30 15.37 25.00
N LEU A 586 -10.97 15.35 25.07
CA LEU A 586 -10.20 14.44 25.89
C LEU A 586 -9.42 15.18 26.97
N GLU A 587 -9.42 14.63 28.19
CA GLU A 587 -8.43 14.91 29.21
C GLU A 587 -7.38 13.79 29.12
N LEU A 588 -6.20 14.15 28.62
CA LEU A 588 -5.07 13.24 28.52
C LEU A 588 -4.42 13.04 29.89
N PRO A 589 -3.84 11.86 30.18
CA PRO A 589 -3.29 11.58 31.47
C PRO A 589 -2.08 12.47 31.77
N SER A 590 -1.96 12.91 33.02
CA SER A 590 -0.75 13.53 33.53
C SER A 590 0.37 12.49 33.70
N TRP A 591 1.61 12.96 33.82
CA TRP A 591 2.79 12.12 33.97
C TRP A 591 2.62 11.06 35.07
N GLY A 592 2.88 9.80 34.71
CA GLY A 592 2.73 8.65 35.57
C GLY A 592 1.32 8.02 35.64
N ASN A 593 0.34 8.62 34.97
CA ASN A 593 -1.01 8.06 34.83
C ASN A 593 -1.22 7.48 33.40
N SER A 594 -2.27 6.67 33.26
CA SER A 594 -2.60 6.01 31.98
C SER A 594 -4.05 6.17 31.54
N GLN A 595 -4.87 6.89 32.32
CA GLN A 595 -6.32 6.98 32.07
C GLN A 595 -6.65 8.19 31.22
N VAL A 596 -7.08 7.97 29.98
CA VAL A 596 -7.71 8.97 29.12
C VAL A 596 -9.18 9.14 29.52
N LYS A 597 -9.65 10.36 29.77
CA LYS A 597 -11.06 10.65 30.06
C LYS A 597 -11.72 11.35 28.87
N VAL A 598 -12.87 10.87 28.45
CA VAL A 598 -13.73 11.55 27.47
C VAL A 598 -14.65 12.50 28.22
N LEU A 599 -14.40 13.81 28.11
CA LEU A 599 -15.14 14.84 28.82
C LEU A 599 -16.44 15.22 28.10
N LYS A 600 -16.41 15.21 26.79
CA LYS A 600 -17.54 15.56 25.90
C LYS A 600 -17.37 14.87 24.57
N LYS A 601 -18.47 14.40 23.98
CA LYS A 601 -18.50 13.87 22.62
C LYS A 601 -19.79 14.24 21.92
N GLY A 602 -19.79 14.26 20.60
CA GLY A 602 -21.00 14.58 19.83
C GLY A 602 -20.76 14.57 18.34
N ASN A 603 -21.78 15.00 17.61
CA ASN A 603 -21.70 15.23 16.17
C ASN A 603 -21.41 16.71 15.92
N LEU A 604 -20.61 17.00 14.90
CA LEU A 604 -20.46 18.32 14.31
C LEU A 604 -21.29 18.34 13.03
N GLU A 605 -22.10 19.36 12.85
CA GLU A 605 -22.94 19.46 11.64
C GLU A 605 -22.06 19.53 10.39
N ALA A 606 -22.35 18.65 9.43
CA ALA A 606 -21.62 18.63 8.18
C ALA A 606 -21.98 19.86 7.33
N PRO A 607 -21.01 20.69 6.95
CA PRO A 607 -21.30 21.89 6.16
C PRO A 607 -21.59 21.54 4.70
N HIS A 608 -22.39 22.39 4.04
CA HIS A 608 -22.53 22.34 2.59
C HIS A 608 -21.28 22.96 1.96
N VAL A 609 -20.39 22.11 1.47
CA VAL A 609 -19.12 22.53 0.81
C VAL A 609 -18.97 21.74 -0.48
N GLU A 610 -19.02 22.44 -1.60
CA GLU A 610 -18.81 21.85 -2.92
C GLU A 610 -17.33 21.46 -3.13
N PRO A 611 -17.04 20.53 -4.03
CA PRO A 611 -15.67 20.20 -4.43
C PRO A 611 -14.86 21.45 -4.81
N GLY A 612 -13.68 21.61 -4.19
CA GLY A 612 -12.77 22.75 -4.37
C GLY A 612 -12.96 23.88 -3.36
N ASP A 613 -14.10 23.95 -2.68
CA ASP A 613 -14.45 25.01 -1.73
C ASP A 613 -14.01 24.69 -0.30
N SER A 614 -14.16 25.67 0.58
CA SER A 614 -13.87 25.57 2.02
C SER A 614 -14.97 26.23 2.86
N SER A 615 -15.13 25.76 4.09
CA SER A 615 -16.03 26.38 5.08
C SER A 615 -15.43 26.28 6.48
N VAL A 616 -15.86 27.16 7.37
CA VAL A 616 -15.47 27.15 8.78
C VAL A 616 -16.61 26.62 9.62
N VAL A 617 -16.35 25.61 10.44
CA VAL A 617 -17.29 25.07 11.42
C VAL A 617 -16.70 25.25 12.82
N VAL A 618 -17.51 25.74 13.76
CA VAL A 618 -17.04 26.06 15.12
C VAL A 618 -17.60 25.07 16.12
N LEU A 619 -16.71 24.34 16.78
CA LEU A 619 -17.02 23.54 17.96
C LEU A 619 -16.99 24.45 19.20
N LYS A 620 -18.17 24.71 19.79
CA LYS A 620 -18.33 25.64 20.90
C LYS A 620 -18.31 24.96 22.28
N ASN A 621 -17.85 25.70 23.27
CA ASN A 621 -17.95 25.35 24.69
C ASN A 621 -17.26 23.99 25.01
N ILE A 622 -15.98 23.84 24.64
CA ILE A 622 -15.19 22.70 25.09
C ILE A 622 -14.92 22.82 26.60
N PRO A 623 -14.91 21.68 27.34
CA PRO A 623 -14.62 21.67 28.78
C PRO A 623 -13.24 22.26 29.09
N ALA A 624 -13.11 22.95 30.20
CA ALA A 624 -11.87 23.68 30.55
C ALA A 624 -10.65 22.78 30.76
N SER A 625 -10.85 21.52 31.18
CA SER A 625 -9.77 20.54 31.35
C SER A 625 -9.45 19.74 30.10
N THR A 626 -9.96 20.16 28.93
CA THR A 626 -9.66 19.49 27.66
C THR A 626 -8.21 19.67 27.27
N SER A 627 -7.47 18.57 27.12
CA SER A 627 -6.08 18.57 26.62
C SER A 627 -6.02 18.47 25.09
N ALA A 628 -6.92 17.67 24.52
CA ALA A 628 -7.01 17.44 23.08
C ALA A 628 -8.47 17.30 22.62
N VAL A 629 -8.73 17.67 21.37
CA VAL A 629 -10.01 17.39 20.71
C VAL A 629 -9.75 16.59 19.45
N GLU A 630 -10.34 15.41 19.37
CA GLU A 630 -10.38 14.60 18.16
C GLU A 630 -11.59 14.96 17.31
N LEU A 631 -11.36 15.20 16.03
CA LEU A 631 -12.37 15.35 15.00
C LEU A 631 -12.26 14.18 14.02
N THR A 632 -13.29 13.35 13.88
CA THR A 632 -13.34 12.23 12.95
C THR A 632 -14.31 12.54 11.82
N ALA A 633 -13.85 12.37 10.57
CA ALA A 633 -14.68 12.41 9.38
C ALA A 633 -14.90 10.99 8.84
N VAL A 634 -16.14 10.71 8.46
CA VAL A 634 -16.61 9.47 7.84
C VAL A 634 -17.30 9.83 6.53
N ASP A 635 -16.99 9.11 5.47
CA ASP A 635 -17.57 9.36 4.15
C ASP A 635 -19.01 8.84 4.02
N HIS A 636 -19.61 9.05 2.86
CA HIS A 636 -20.99 8.63 2.54
C HIS A 636 -21.15 7.10 2.37
N HIS A 637 -20.04 6.35 2.31
CA HIS A 637 -20.04 4.88 2.33
C HIS A 637 -19.94 4.31 3.75
N GLY A 638 -19.59 5.13 4.73
CA GLY A 638 -19.40 4.75 6.14
C GLY A 638 -17.94 4.48 6.49
N ASP A 639 -17.00 4.74 5.58
CA ASP A 639 -15.58 4.54 5.81
C ASP A 639 -14.94 5.75 6.49
N THR A 640 -14.04 5.50 7.46
CA THR A 640 -13.34 6.58 8.16
C THR A 640 -12.29 7.21 7.26
N ILE A 641 -12.52 8.47 6.89
CA ILE A 641 -11.57 9.29 6.13
C ILE A 641 -10.32 9.53 6.96
N MET A 642 -10.48 10.19 8.14
CA MET A 642 -9.38 10.50 9.04
C MET A 642 -9.92 10.88 10.42
N THR A 643 -9.06 10.81 11.43
CA THR A 643 -9.25 11.42 12.75
C THR A 643 -8.09 12.38 13.01
N TRP A 644 -8.39 13.65 13.13
CA TRP A 644 -7.41 14.68 13.46
C TRP A 644 -7.50 15.03 14.94
N SER A 645 -6.36 15.16 15.61
CA SER A 645 -6.29 15.57 17.01
C SER A 645 -5.69 16.98 17.15
N THR A 646 -6.46 17.88 17.72
CA THR A 646 -6.04 19.26 18.00
C THR A 646 -5.62 19.37 19.45
N LYS A 647 -4.36 19.71 19.72
CA LYS A 647 -3.87 20.05 21.05
C LYS A 647 -4.51 21.38 21.51
N VAL A 648 -5.16 21.38 22.68
CA VAL A 648 -5.88 22.54 23.23
C VAL A 648 -5.04 23.26 24.27
N GLN A 649 -4.49 22.51 25.20
CA GLN A 649 -3.61 23.04 26.23
C GLN A 649 -2.39 22.13 26.38
N PRO A 650 -1.20 22.67 26.68
CA PRO A 650 -0.12 21.82 27.14
C PRO A 650 -0.55 21.12 28.43
N SER A 651 -0.14 19.90 28.62
CA SER A 651 -0.26 19.22 29.89
C SER A 651 0.25 20.18 30.96
N ALA A 652 -0.59 20.50 31.94
CA ALA A 652 -0.29 21.52 32.94
C ALA A 652 1.14 21.33 33.49
N ALA A 653 1.97 22.33 33.35
CA ALA A 653 3.28 22.32 33.98
C ALA A 653 3.07 22.28 35.49
N VAL A 654 3.18 21.10 36.09
CA VAL A 654 3.24 20.99 37.54
C VAL A 654 4.59 21.56 37.92
N ASN A 655 4.59 22.75 38.46
CA ASN A 655 5.77 23.30 39.12
C ASN A 655 5.97 22.50 40.40
N SER A 656 6.76 21.42 40.29
CA SER A 656 7.10 20.64 41.46
C SER A 656 7.96 21.50 42.41
N ALA A 657 7.57 21.55 43.67
CA ALA A 657 8.37 22.28 44.66
C ALA A 657 9.72 21.59 44.83
N VAL A 658 10.79 22.33 45.09
CA VAL A 658 12.13 21.83 45.34
C VAL A 658 12.14 20.89 46.56
N ALA A 659 12.99 19.85 46.52
CA ALA A 659 13.16 18.93 47.64
C ALA A 659 13.76 19.69 48.84
N SER A 660 13.17 19.47 50.01
CA SER A 660 13.60 20.13 51.26
C SER A 660 14.88 19.55 51.81
N GLU A 661 15.23 18.31 51.48
CA GLU A 661 16.43 17.64 52.00
C GLU A 661 17.12 16.92 50.84
N VAL A 662 18.35 17.32 50.59
CA VAL A 662 19.32 16.67 49.71
C VAL A 662 20.58 16.42 50.49
N SER A 663 21.05 15.18 50.58
CA SER A 663 22.31 14.85 51.23
C SER A 663 23.32 14.34 50.22
N THR A 664 24.61 14.64 50.48
CA THR A 664 25.72 14.25 49.60
C THR A 664 26.71 13.41 50.33
N SER A 665 27.30 12.46 49.62
CA SER A 665 28.47 11.73 50.03
C SER A 665 29.38 11.52 48.84
N GLU A 666 30.68 11.28 49.10
CA GLU A 666 31.67 11.14 48.04
C GLU A 666 32.48 9.86 48.21
N THR A 667 32.79 9.23 47.12
CA THR A 667 33.85 8.22 46.99
C THR A 667 35.04 8.83 46.23
N VAL A 668 36.06 8.03 45.97
CA VAL A 668 37.21 8.46 45.16
C VAL A 668 36.74 8.88 43.76
N ASP A 669 35.77 8.10 43.17
CA ASP A 669 35.38 8.19 41.76
C ASP A 669 34.03 8.87 41.55
N GLU A 670 33.17 8.94 42.59
CA GLU A 670 31.79 9.37 42.42
C GLU A 670 31.36 10.40 43.47
N LEU A 671 30.53 11.37 43.08
CA LEU A 671 29.67 12.17 43.93
C LEU A 671 28.30 11.51 44.00
N LEU A 672 27.82 11.18 45.19
CA LEU A 672 26.50 10.61 45.45
C LEU A 672 25.57 11.70 45.96
N VAL A 673 24.44 11.86 45.34
CA VAL A 673 23.37 12.79 45.76
C VAL A 673 22.14 11.99 46.11
N LYS A 674 21.74 11.98 47.38
CA LYS A 674 20.53 11.33 47.83
C LYS A 674 19.42 12.37 47.96
N ALA A 675 18.31 12.11 47.23
CA ALA A 675 17.08 12.89 47.27
C ALA A 675 15.90 11.95 47.41
N GLY A 676 15.26 11.95 48.60
CA GLY A 676 14.21 10.97 48.94
C GLY A 676 14.75 9.53 48.92
N GLU A 677 14.04 8.65 48.20
CA GLU A 677 14.39 7.24 48.01
C GLU A 677 15.44 6.98 46.91
N ARG A 678 15.88 8.03 46.21
CA ARG A 678 16.78 7.93 45.06
C ARG A 678 18.18 8.38 45.42
N THR A 679 19.20 7.67 44.91
CA THR A 679 20.59 8.08 44.96
C THR A 679 21.15 8.19 43.56
N TYR A 680 21.58 9.40 43.20
CA TYR A 680 22.17 9.74 41.90
C TYR A 680 23.70 9.68 42.02
N TYR A 681 24.35 9.02 41.06
CA TYR A 681 25.80 8.80 41.06
C TYR A 681 26.42 9.59 39.91
N TYR A 682 27.20 10.58 40.22
CA TYR A 682 27.91 11.43 39.26
C TYR A 682 29.40 11.09 39.27
N SER A 683 29.96 10.82 38.09
CA SER A 683 31.35 10.53 37.90
C SER A 683 32.20 11.77 38.15
N LYS A 684 33.21 11.68 39.01
CA LYS A 684 34.20 12.73 39.22
C LYS A 684 35.22 12.83 38.09
N LYS A 685 35.25 11.84 37.19
CA LYS A 685 36.14 11.81 36.04
C LYS A 685 35.62 12.70 34.87
N ASN A 686 34.31 12.69 34.63
CA ASN A 686 33.72 13.31 33.45
C ASN A 686 32.40 14.07 33.71
N GLY A 687 31.96 14.14 34.98
CA GLY A 687 30.72 14.83 35.35
C GLY A 687 29.41 14.15 34.93
N ARG A 688 29.44 12.92 34.40
CA ARG A 688 28.27 12.25 33.90
C ARG A 688 27.41 11.65 35.01
N LEU A 689 26.09 11.66 34.85
CA LEU A 689 25.13 10.92 35.65
C LEU A 689 25.18 9.46 35.20
N GLU A 690 25.96 8.62 35.83
CA GLU A 690 26.21 7.26 35.36
C GLU A 690 25.08 6.29 35.71
N LYS A 691 24.51 6.45 36.92
CA LYS A 691 23.44 5.55 37.38
C LYS A 691 22.57 6.22 38.42
N VAL A 692 21.37 5.68 38.58
CA VAL A 692 20.43 6.05 39.65
C VAL A 692 20.00 4.80 40.38
N MET A 693 20.13 4.79 41.69
CA MET A 693 19.64 3.70 42.56
C MET A 693 18.31 4.11 43.19
N VAL A 694 17.29 3.26 43.04
CA VAL A 694 15.97 3.44 43.62
C VAL A 694 15.38 2.09 44.07
N GLY A 695 14.93 2.00 45.32
CA GLY A 695 14.29 0.77 45.85
C GLY A 695 15.18 -0.47 45.74
N GLY A 696 16.52 -0.31 45.85
CA GLY A 696 17.48 -1.41 45.73
C GLY A 696 17.78 -1.86 44.30
N ARG A 697 17.23 -1.18 43.27
CA ARG A 697 17.54 -1.39 41.84
C ARG A 697 18.46 -0.30 41.33
N THR A 698 19.29 -0.63 40.37
CA THR A 698 20.19 0.32 39.70
C THR A 698 19.75 0.47 38.25
N ILE A 699 19.49 1.70 37.83
CA ILE A 699 19.28 2.09 36.45
C ILE A 699 20.58 2.69 35.94
N SER A 700 21.22 2.02 35.00
CA SER A 700 22.52 2.37 34.45
C SER A 700 22.39 3.29 33.27
N LEU A 701 22.67 4.60 33.42
CA LEU A 701 22.46 5.58 32.33
C LEU A 701 23.69 5.67 31.40
N SER A 702 24.78 4.95 31.72
CA SER A 702 25.98 4.91 30.90
C SER A 702 26.61 6.30 30.71
N ASN A 703 26.90 6.68 29.45
CA ASN A 703 27.61 7.92 29.14
C ASN A 703 26.61 9.06 28.89
N GLY A 704 26.11 9.71 29.91
CA GLY A 704 25.15 10.82 29.72
C GLY A 704 24.97 11.70 30.95
N PRO A 705 24.37 12.88 30.78
CA PRO A 705 24.00 13.52 29.51
C PRO A 705 25.22 14.00 28.71
N ARG A 706 25.19 13.85 27.40
CA ARG A 706 26.23 14.37 26.49
C ARG A 706 25.60 15.11 25.33
N PHE A 707 26.29 16.10 24.79
CA PHE A 707 25.88 16.71 23.52
C PHE A 707 26.04 15.71 22.39
N VAL A 708 25.11 15.69 21.49
CA VAL A 708 25.17 14.94 20.23
C VAL A 708 24.79 15.84 19.08
N ALA A 709 25.58 15.81 18.02
CA ALA A 709 25.23 16.43 16.75
C ALA A 709 25.89 15.64 15.61
N ALA A 710 25.17 15.46 14.54
CA ALA A 710 25.68 14.76 13.38
C ALA A 710 25.11 15.33 12.08
N LYS A 711 25.92 15.29 11.05
CA LYS A 711 25.51 15.56 9.66
C LYS A 711 25.64 14.27 8.87
N ARG A 712 24.58 13.88 8.18
CA ARG A 712 24.60 12.76 7.24
C ARG A 712 25.51 13.06 6.08
N SER A 713 26.27 12.08 5.62
CA SER A 713 27.03 12.14 4.37
C SER A 713 26.13 11.79 3.20
N ASP A 714 26.47 12.29 2.02
CA ASP A 714 25.77 11.93 0.79
C ASP A 714 25.97 10.42 0.54
N ARG A 715 24.86 9.73 0.33
CA ARG A 715 24.84 8.31 0.01
C ARG A 715 24.37 8.15 -1.41
N SER A 716 25.23 7.68 -2.29
CA SER A 716 24.87 7.50 -3.70
C SER A 716 23.97 6.29 -3.89
N PHE A 717 23.15 6.35 -4.94
CA PHE A 717 22.35 5.22 -5.39
C PHE A 717 23.20 3.97 -5.68
N ASP A 718 24.35 4.15 -6.33
CA ASP A 718 25.25 3.06 -6.71
C ASP A 718 25.82 2.31 -5.51
N GLN A 719 26.10 2.99 -4.41
CA GLN A 719 26.54 2.35 -3.16
C GLN A 719 25.48 1.44 -2.56
N PHE A 720 24.20 1.69 -2.88
CA PHE A 720 23.07 0.90 -2.42
C PHE A 720 22.92 -0.41 -3.18
N TYR A 721 23.19 -0.41 -4.48
CA TYR A 721 22.98 -1.53 -5.40
C TYR A 721 24.26 -2.28 -5.76
N ASN A 722 25.43 -1.71 -5.50
CA ASN A 722 26.68 -2.34 -5.87
C ASN A 722 27.11 -3.39 -4.83
N HIS A 723 26.62 -4.59 -5.02
CA HIS A 723 26.91 -5.73 -4.15
C HIS A 723 28.28 -6.39 -4.42
N ASP A 724 28.96 -6.09 -5.52
CA ASP A 724 30.20 -6.73 -5.89
C ASP A 724 31.42 -6.14 -5.11
N ASP A 725 31.33 -4.87 -4.66
CA ASP A 725 32.39 -4.18 -3.90
C ASP A 725 32.18 -4.19 -2.37
N GLN A 726 31.33 -5.05 -1.87
CA GLN A 726 30.77 -5.01 -0.51
C GLN A 726 31.76 -5.20 0.61
N ASP A 727 32.86 -5.91 0.41
CA ASP A 727 33.78 -6.21 1.51
C ASP A 727 34.57 -5.00 1.99
N ALA A 728 34.79 -4.02 1.12
CA ALA A 728 35.48 -2.77 1.48
C ALA A 728 34.53 -1.71 2.09
N GLU A 729 33.22 -1.75 1.75
CA GLU A 729 32.24 -0.76 2.15
C GLU A 729 31.35 -1.20 3.32
N LYS A 730 31.40 -2.47 3.69
CA LYS A 730 30.70 -3.02 4.85
C LYS A 730 31.08 -2.25 6.11
N LYS A 731 30.08 -1.73 6.83
CA LYS A 731 30.25 -0.98 8.09
C LYS A 731 30.84 0.43 7.96
N LYS A 732 30.85 1.04 6.79
CA LYS A 732 31.21 2.45 6.67
C LYS A 732 30.18 3.35 7.32
N THR A 733 30.62 4.22 8.20
CA THR A 733 29.83 5.31 8.76
C THR A 733 29.57 6.36 7.69
N GLN A 734 28.30 6.65 7.45
CA GLN A 734 27.85 7.64 6.45
C GLN A 734 27.40 8.94 7.12
N TYR A 735 28.09 9.36 8.16
CA TYR A 735 27.83 10.63 8.84
C TYR A 735 29.13 11.21 9.43
N THR A 736 29.12 12.51 9.63
CA THR A 736 30.13 13.21 10.43
C THR A 736 29.51 13.53 11.78
N GLU A 737 30.06 12.94 12.85
CA GLU A 737 29.70 13.29 14.22
C GLU A 737 30.55 14.47 14.70
N TYR A 738 29.87 15.45 15.29
CA TYR A 738 30.57 16.58 15.94
C TYR A 738 30.90 16.22 17.36
N VAL A 739 32.15 15.78 17.60
CA VAL A 739 32.62 15.36 18.92
C VAL A 739 32.80 16.58 19.80
N ASP A 740 32.08 16.62 20.92
CA ASP A 740 32.28 17.66 21.92
C ASP A 740 33.71 17.52 22.57
N GLN A 741 34.50 18.57 22.45
CA GLN A 741 35.85 18.63 22.98
C GLN A 741 35.88 19.14 24.43
N GLY A 742 34.75 19.36 25.08
CA GLY A 742 34.62 19.86 26.42
C GLY A 742 35.29 18.95 27.44
N ALA A 743 36.12 19.55 28.31
CA ALA A 743 36.72 18.87 29.43
C ALA A 743 35.90 19.12 30.71
N PHE A 744 35.69 18.09 31.50
CA PHE A 744 35.03 18.27 32.80
C PHE A 744 35.83 19.20 33.71
N HIS A 745 35.20 20.31 34.11
CA HIS A 745 35.80 21.31 35.02
C HIS A 745 35.57 20.97 36.50
N GLY A 746 34.30 20.67 36.85
CA GLY A 746 33.95 20.38 38.23
C GLY A 746 32.45 20.38 38.52
N MET A 747 32.13 20.05 39.76
CA MET A 747 30.76 20.06 40.28
C MET A 747 30.63 21.06 41.41
N THR A 748 29.65 21.95 41.35
CA THR A 748 29.46 23.03 42.34
C THR A 748 28.00 23.13 42.76
N TRP A 749 27.74 23.30 44.04
CA TRP A 749 26.39 23.60 44.53
C TRP A 749 26.11 25.10 44.45
N LEU A 750 25.01 25.46 43.85
CA LEU A 750 24.51 26.81 43.68
C LEU A 750 23.16 26.98 44.40
N ASP A 751 23.02 28.13 45.06
CA ASP A 751 21.70 28.58 45.54
C ASP A 751 21.05 29.44 44.45
N THR A 752 20.08 28.90 43.75
CA THR A 752 19.35 29.56 42.63
C THR A 752 17.91 29.89 43.02
N ALA A 753 17.27 30.74 42.25
CA ALA A 753 15.84 30.99 42.44
C ALA A 753 14.97 29.70 42.33
N ALA A 754 15.47 28.67 41.65
CA ALA A 754 14.84 27.38 41.55
C ALA A 754 15.18 26.42 42.71
N GLY A 755 16.03 26.83 43.65
CA GLY A 755 16.50 26.05 44.81
C GLY A 755 17.94 25.59 44.70
N LYS A 756 18.37 24.71 45.64
CA LYS A 756 19.68 24.08 45.56
C LYS A 756 19.92 23.31 44.29
N THR A 757 20.91 23.72 43.54
CA THR A 757 21.20 23.22 42.20
C THR A 757 22.63 22.66 42.18
N LEU A 758 22.79 21.39 41.75
CA LEU A 758 24.09 20.84 41.42
C LEU A 758 24.43 21.24 39.98
N ARG A 759 25.42 22.09 39.79
CA ARG A 759 25.98 22.44 38.48
C ARG A 759 27.20 21.58 38.17
N VAL A 760 27.17 20.92 37.03
CA VAL A 760 28.28 20.22 36.40
C VAL A 760 28.80 21.09 35.27
N SER A 761 30.03 21.58 35.35
CA SER A 761 30.59 22.51 34.35
C SER A 761 31.65 21.84 33.48
N TYR A 762 31.80 22.33 32.28
CA TYR A 762 32.78 21.88 31.30
C TYR A 762 33.57 23.10 30.78
N ASP A 763 34.89 22.92 30.62
CA ASP A 763 35.78 23.91 30.01
C ASP A 763 35.87 23.61 28.53
N TYR A 764 35.79 24.64 27.68
CA TYR A 764 35.79 24.51 26.22
C TYR A 764 34.63 23.65 25.69
N GLY A 765 34.63 23.39 24.42
CA GLY A 765 33.66 22.52 23.79
C GLY A 765 32.25 23.15 23.61
N THR A 766 31.28 22.30 23.29
CA THR A 766 29.94 22.68 22.96
C THR A 766 29.03 22.71 24.19
N LEU A 767 29.12 21.70 25.06
CA LEU A 767 28.33 21.63 26.30
C LEU A 767 29.02 22.45 27.38
N HIS A 768 28.35 23.50 27.87
CA HIS A 768 28.91 24.40 28.89
C HIS A 768 28.69 23.89 30.30
N HIS A 769 27.40 23.57 30.60
CA HIS A 769 27.09 23.04 31.93
C HIS A 769 25.77 22.27 31.88
N VAL A 770 25.58 21.44 32.93
CA VAL A 770 24.33 20.76 33.23
C VAL A 770 23.93 21.03 34.66
N ASP A 771 22.76 21.62 34.85
CA ASP A 771 22.19 21.91 36.15
C ASP A 771 21.18 20.83 36.56
N TYR A 772 21.28 20.33 37.79
CA TYR A 772 20.34 19.37 38.37
C TYR A 772 19.64 19.94 39.57
N ILE A 773 18.30 20.05 39.51
CA ILE A 773 17.44 20.58 40.57
C ILE A 773 16.55 19.44 41.04
N PHE A 774 16.72 19.01 42.29
CA PHE A 774 15.96 17.86 42.85
C PHE A 774 14.58 18.31 43.35
N GLN A 775 13.49 17.60 42.95
CA GLN A 775 12.12 18.00 43.21
C GLN A 775 11.47 17.10 44.27
N LYS A 776 10.42 17.62 44.94
CA LYS A 776 9.69 16.88 46.02
C LYS A 776 8.95 15.65 45.53
N ASP A 777 8.55 15.62 44.28
CA ASP A 777 7.84 14.47 43.66
C ASP A 777 8.80 13.33 43.28
N GLY A 778 10.11 13.48 43.60
CA GLY A 778 11.16 12.53 43.32
C GLY A 778 11.71 12.59 41.89
N SER A 779 11.31 13.58 41.10
CA SER A 779 11.98 13.87 39.82
C SER A 779 13.19 14.76 40.02
N VAL A 780 14.08 14.81 39.02
CA VAL A 780 15.17 15.75 38.94
C VAL A 780 15.02 16.57 37.65
N ARG A 781 15.03 17.90 37.80
CA ARG A 781 15.06 18.78 36.63
C ARG A 781 16.50 18.84 36.14
N MET A 782 16.70 18.45 34.90
CA MET A 782 17.98 18.59 34.20
C MET A 782 17.84 19.75 33.20
N GLN A 783 18.80 20.70 33.31
CA GLN A 783 18.92 21.82 32.38
C GLN A 783 20.32 21.78 31.77
N ALA A 784 20.44 21.52 30.50
CA ALA A 784 21.71 21.49 29.78
C ALA A 784 21.80 22.69 28.84
N GLU A 785 22.92 23.43 28.97
CA GLU A 785 23.23 24.59 28.12
C GLU A 785 24.41 24.28 27.21
N TYR A 786 24.23 24.57 25.92
CA TYR A 786 25.28 24.33 24.92
C TYR A 786 25.22 25.35 23.78
N ASP A 787 26.40 25.57 23.15
CA ASP A 787 26.54 26.40 21.96
C ASP A 787 26.98 25.56 20.77
N PHE A 788 26.22 25.62 19.68
CA PHE A 788 26.62 24.94 18.47
C PHE A 788 26.28 25.77 17.23
N ASN A 789 27.27 25.94 16.35
CA ASN A 789 27.13 26.60 15.06
C ASN A 789 27.54 25.64 13.97
N GLY A 790 26.60 25.25 13.12
CA GLY A 790 26.85 24.31 12.04
C GLY A 790 25.60 23.72 11.42
N VAL A 791 25.81 22.94 10.37
CA VAL A 791 24.74 22.24 9.65
C VAL A 791 24.63 20.82 10.19
N VAL A 792 23.43 20.42 10.60
CA VAL A 792 23.18 19.12 11.22
C VAL A 792 21.89 18.48 10.72
N ASP A 793 21.84 17.17 10.73
CA ASP A 793 20.62 16.37 10.58
C ASP A 793 20.07 15.91 11.92
N LEU A 794 20.94 15.80 12.94
CA LEU A 794 20.55 15.39 14.30
C LEU A 794 21.28 16.26 15.31
N MET A 795 20.56 16.74 16.33
CA MET A 795 21.20 17.53 17.41
C MET A 795 20.38 17.49 18.71
N GLY A 796 21.06 17.37 19.84
CA GLY A 796 20.48 17.46 21.17
C GLY A 796 21.36 16.91 22.27
N ILE A 797 20.72 16.37 23.31
CA ILE A 797 21.36 15.75 24.47
C ILE A 797 20.99 14.26 24.53
N ALA A 798 21.95 13.39 24.79
CA ALA A 798 21.75 11.96 24.81
C ALA A 798 22.37 11.26 26.04
N PHE A 799 21.77 10.12 26.38
CA PHE A 799 22.28 9.11 27.27
C PHE A 799 22.49 7.83 26.45
N ASP A 800 23.66 7.21 26.53
CA ASP A 800 23.98 6.00 25.76
C ASP A 800 23.27 4.74 26.33
N TYR A 801 22.02 4.91 26.77
CA TYR A 801 21.23 3.82 27.33
C TYR A 801 20.90 2.81 26.24
N PRO A 802 21.18 1.49 26.42
CA PRO A 802 20.96 0.49 25.40
C PRO A 802 19.47 0.36 25.05
N GLU A 803 19.10 0.54 23.79
CA GLU A 803 17.73 0.39 23.31
C GLU A 803 17.15 -1.01 23.61
N SER A 804 18.00 -2.04 23.56
CA SER A 804 17.62 -3.43 23.85
C SER A 804 17.06 -3.66 25.26
N LYS A 805 17.41 -2.79 26.22
CA LYS A 805 16.86 -2.83 27.58
C LYS A 805 15.46 -2.21 27.69
N VAL A 806 15.01 -1.44 26.71
CA VAL A 806 13.67 -0.83 26.70
C VAL A 806 12.64 -1.86 26.23
N LYS A 807 11.70 -2.20 27.08
CA LYS A 807 10.67 -3.23 26.82
C LYS A 807 9.36 -2.64 26.33
N SER A 808 8.95 -1.51 26.90
CA SER A 808 7.70 -0.84 26.53
C SER A 808 7.79 0.65 26.81
N LYS A 809 6.87 1.41 26.25
CA LYS A 809 6.77 2.84 26.43
C LYS A 809 5.33 3.33 26.48
N ALA A 810 5.11 4.42 27.22
CA ALA A 810 3.85 5.17 27.23
C ALA A 810 4.18 6.66 27.14
N TRP A 811 3.40 7.43 26.36
CA TRP A 811 3.68 8.86 26.20
C TRP A 811 2.44 9.67 25.84
N VAL A 812 2.48 10.95 26.13
CA VAL A 812 1.60 11.98 25.56
C VAL A 812 2.41 12.77 24.55
N GLY A 813 1.97 12.76 23.30
CA GLY A 813 2.67 13.38 22.18
C GLY A 813 2.10 12.88 20.87
N GLN A 814 2.81 13.09 19.75
CA GLN A 814 2.47 12.46 18.48
C GLN A 814 2.68 10.95 18.54
N GLY A 815 1.76 10.20 17.95
CA GLY A 815 1.82 8.75 17.88
C GLY A 815 0.66 8.17 17.07
N PRO A 816 0.50 6.81 17.07
CA PRO A 816 1.33 5.81 17.78
C PRO A 816 2.68 5.51 17.11
N TYR A 817 2.92 6.00 15.89
CA TYR A 817 4.09 5.70 15.08
C TYR A 817 5.20 6.72 15.27
N ARG A 818 6.42 6.30 15.03
CA ARG A 818 7.59 7.17 15.01
C ARG A 818 7.57 8.06 13.76
N VAL A 819 8.21 9.21 13.85
CA VAL A 819 8.29 10.22 12.80
C VAL A 819 9.72 10.49 12.38
N TRP A 820 9.85 11.14 11.22
CA TRP A 820 11.07 11.71 10.68
C TRP A 820 10.79 13.17 10.34
N GLN A 821 11.82 14.01 10.17
CA GLN A 821 11.64 15.44 9.88
C GLN A 821 10.75 15.69 8.65
N ASN A 822 10.90 14.88 7.61
CA ASN A 822 10.12 14.96 6.36
C ASN A 822 8.91 14.02 6.32
N ARG A 823 8.54 13.43 7.47
CA ARG A 823 7.34 12.60 7.66
C ARG A 823 6.74 12.85 9.05
N LEU A 824 6.17 14.02 9.24
CA LEU A 824 5.52 14.42 10.49
C LEU A 824 3.99 14.26 10.45
N ASP A 825 3.39 14.20 9.26
CA ASP A 825 1.95 13.98 9.07
C ASP A 825 1.59 12.49 9.30
N GLY A 826 0.36 12.23 9.71
CA GLY A 826 -0.16 10.89 10.01
C GLY A 826 -0.30 10.62 11.51
N PRO A 827 0.78 10.62 12.30
CA PRO A 827 0.69 10.51 13.75
C PRO A 827 -0.09 11.66 14.37
N GLN A 828 -0.93 11.35 15.36
CA GLN A 828 -1.82 12.32 15.98
C GLN A 828 -1.43 12.58 17.45
N TYR A 829 -1.66 13.78 17.93
CA TYR A 829 -1.42 14.12 19.34
C TYR A 829 -2.41 13.40 20.26
N GLY A 830 -1.89 12.63 21.22
CA GLY A 830 -2.71 11.80 22.10
C GLY A 830 -1.89 11.12 23.20
N TYR A 831 -2.55 10.19 23.92
CA TYR A 831 -1.89 9.26 24.82
C TYR A 831 -1.70 7.93 24.10
N TRP A 832 -0.48 7.44 24.08
CA TRP A 832 -0.08 6.24 23.37
C TRP A 832 0.69 5.30 24.29
N GLN A 833 0.60 3.99 23.97
CA GLN A 833 1.30 2.98 24.74
C GLN A 833 1.62 1.79 23.84
N ASN A 834 2.87 1.35 23.86
CA ASN A 834 3.33 0.17 23.15
C ASN A 834 3.91 -0.82 24.16
N ALA A 835 3.49 -2.09 24.05
CA ALA A 835 3.99 -3.19 24.91
C ALA A 835 5.37 -3.72 24.48
N TYR A 836 5.97 -3.14 23.47
CA TYR A 836 7.29 -3.48 22.95
C TYR A 836 7.98 -2.20 22.47
N ASN A 837 9.28 -2.25 22.23
CA ASN A 837 10.00 -1.06 21.78
C ASN A 837 10.12 -0.95 20.27
N ASP A 838 10.09 -2.06 19.54
CA ASP A 838 10.20 -2.03 18.08
C ASP A 838 9.01 -1.27 17.46
N PRO A 839 9.25 -0.24 16.65
CA PRO A 839 8.19 0.58 16.09
C PRO A 839 7.60 0.03 14.79
N ILE A 840 8.29 -0.92 14.13
CA ILE A 840 7.90 -1.47 12.84
C ILE A 840 7.07 -2.71 13.06
N PRO A 841 5.79 -2.74 12.68
CA PRO A 841 4.97 -3.93 12.76
C PRO A 841 5.36 -4.92 11.65
N GLY A 842 5.17 -6.22 11.91
CA GLY A 842 5.43 -7.27 10.94
C GLY A 842 6.89 -7.68 10.83
N GLU A 843 7.33 -7.96 9.60
CA GLU A 843 8.70 -8.37 9.33
C GLU A 843 9.69 -7.23 9.53
N SER A 844 10.85 -7.55 10.07
CA SER A 844 11.90 -6.58 10.36
C SER A 844 13.00 -6.67 9.30
N TRP A 845 12.93 -5.79 8.32
CA TRP A 845 13.99 -5.61 7.32
C TRP A 845 15.16 -4.80 7.91
N GLU A 846 16.36 -5.01 7.41
CA GLU A 846 17.59 -4.59 8.11
C GLU A 846 18.14 -3.23 7.70
N TYR A 847 17.51 -2.12 8.15
CA TYR A 847 18.07 -0.78 7.98
C TYR A 847 17.97 0.05 9.26
N PRO A 848 19.06 0.73 9.70
CA PRO A 848 19.06 1.52 10.93
C PRO A 848 18.11 2.71 10.93
N GLU A 849 17.87 3.28 9.76
CA GLU A 849 17.02 4.45 9.57
C GLU A 849 15.52 4.19 9.72
N PHE A 850 15.09 2.95 9.83
CA PHE A 850 13.67 2.61 9.94
C PHE A 850 13.02 3.04 11.25
N LYS A 851 13.78 3.27 12.29
CA LYS A 851 13.22 3.42 13.63
C LYS A 851 12.57 4.77 13.91
N GLY A 852 13.03 5.86 13.35
CA GLY A 852 12.47 7.19 13.58
C GLY A 852 12.44 7.66 15.03
N TYR A 853 11.68 8.72 15.30
CA TYR A 853 11.66 9.47 16.55
C TYR A 853 10.25 9.76 17.02
N PHE A 854 10.10 10.26 18.26
CA PHE A 854 8.85 10.74 18.83
C PHE A 854 8.85 12.27 18.84
N ALA A 855 7.79 12.90 18.33
CA ALA A 855 7.68 14.35 18.27
C ALA A 855 6.53 14.88 19.12
N GLN A 856 6.56 16.19 19.42
CA GLN A 856 5.57 16.89 20.25
C GLN A 856 5.28 16.19 21.58
N VAL A 857 6.30 15.56 22.17
CA VAL A 857 6.18 14.84 23.44
C VAL A 857 6.06 15.81 24.59
N ASP A 858 4.96 15.70 25.36
CA ASP A 858 4.84 16.38 26.64
C ASP A 858 5.51 15.57 27.75
N TRP A 859 5.31 14.26 27.75
CA TRP A 859 6.04 13.34 28.61
C TRP A 859 6.07 11.92 28.01
N MET A 860 7.11 11.19 28.39
CA MET A 860 7.30 9.78 28.03
C MET A 860 7.76 8.96 29.24
N GLN A 861 7.27 7.75 29.40
CA GLN A 861 7.73 6.77 30.38
C GLN A 861 8.20 5.52 29.65
N LEU A 862 9.47 5.18 29.84
CA LEU A 862 10.05 3.94 29.34
C LEU A 862 10.04 2.91 30.46
N THR A 863 9.58 1.70 30.17
CA THR A 863 9.73 0.53 31.04
C THR A 863 10.93 -0.25 30.52
N THR A 864 11.90 -0.47 31.37
CA THR A 864 13.16 -1.14 31.03
C THR A 864 13.36 -2.40 31.86
N GLU A 865 14.41 -3.17 31.58
CA GLU A 865 14.81 -4.30 32.39
C GLU A 865 15.25 -3.90 33.82
N GLU A 866 15.72 -2.65 33.96
CA GLU A 866 16.29 -2.13 35.20
C GLU A 866 15.28 -1.35 36.04
N GLY A 867 14.19 -0.87 35.46
CA GLY A 867 13.19 -0.05 36.12
C GLY A 867 12.45 0.85 35.12
N LYS A 868 11.87 1.96 35.59
CA LYS A 868 11.19 2.92 34.76
C LYS A 868 11.98 4.22 34.65
N ILE A 869 12.05 4.77 33.43
CA ILE A 869 12.66 6.06 33.15
C ILE A 869 11.56 6.98 32.59
N GLY A 870 11.22 8.01 33.35
CA GLY A 870 10.28 9.05 32.96
C GLY A 870 11.01 10.28 32.47
N ILE A 871 10.51 10.87 31.35
CA ILE A 871 11.02 12.10 30.74
C ILE A 871 9.84 13.03 30.53
N LYS A 872 9.86 14.23 31.11
CA LYS A 872 8.86 15.26 30.87
C LYS A 872 9.53 16.45 30.17
N ALA A 873 9.04 16.80 29.00
CA ALA A 873 9.55 17.92 28.22
C ALA A 873 9.10 19.24 28.84
N ILE A 874 10.05 20.15 29.06
CA ILE A 874 9.81 21.48 29.63
C ILE A 874 10.17 22.57 28.61
N GLN A 875 11.38 22.54 28.06
CA GLN A 875 11.85 23.53 27.09
C GLN A 875 12.81 22.88 26.09
N ASN A 876 12.59 23.13 24.83
CA ASN A 876 13.42 22.61 23.71
C ASN A 876 13.69 21.10 23.75
N ALA A 877 12.69 20.34 24.21
CA ALA A 877 12.84 18.92 24.53
C ALA A 877 11.68 18.08 23.97
N SER A 878 10.96 18.57 22.96
CA SER A 878 9.74 17.93 22.48
C SER A 878 9.97 16.73 21.56
N ASN A 879 11.19 16.47 21.12
CA ASN A 879 11.52 15.29 20.33
C ASN A 879 12.36 14.31 21.17
N ILE A 880 11.92 13.06 21.22
CA ILE A 880 12.58 12.01 21.99
C ILE A 880 13.02 10.90 21.04
N GLY A 881 14.28 10.49 21.17
CA GLY A 881 14.83 9.30 20.54
C GLY A 881 14.94 8.17 21.56
N VAL A 882 14.60 6.96 21.13
CA VAL A 882 14.91 5.71 21.81
C VAL A 882 15.53 4.82 20.74
N TYR A 883 16.79 5.07 20.43
CA TYR A 883 17.39 4.60 19.20
C TYR A 883 18.84 4.14 19.37
N GLN A 884 19.10 2.94 18.88
CA GLN A 884 20.45 2.43 18.68
C GLN A 884 20.43 1.68 17.33
N PRO A 885 21.34 1.98 16.40
CA PRO A 885 21.44 1.25 15.14
C PRO A 885 21.58 -0.25 15.40
N ARG A 886 20.93 -1.07 14.60
CA ARG A 886 21.17 -2.51 14.62
C ARG A 886 22.47 -2.82 13.87
N ASP A 887 23.23 -3.79 14.36
CA ASP A 887 24.19 -4.51 13.53
C ASP A 887 23.37 -5.38 12.59
N GLY A 888 23.31 -5.02 11.33
CA GLY A 888 22.67 -5.82 10.33
C GLY A 888 23.53 -6.96 9.80
N ARG A 889 22.93 -7.82 8.99
CA ARG A 889 23.57 -9.06 8.58
C ARG A 889 24.78 -8.80 7.71
N ASP A 890 24.71 -8.00 6.67
CA ASP A 890 25.85 -7.91 5.75
C ASP A 890 26.14 -6.53 5.13
N HIS A 891 25.24 -5.54 5.16
CA HIS A 891 25.39 -4.31 4.38
C HIS A 891 24.93 -3.04 5.07
N ILE A 892 25.14 -2.90 6.41
CA ILE A 892 24.66 -1.72 7.11
C ILE A 892 25.68 -0.60 7.01
N LEU A 893 25.24 0.45 6.36
CA LEU A 893 25.89 1.75 6.42
C LEU A 893 25.17 2.57 7.49
N TYR A 894 25.87 2.88 8.58
CA TYR A 894 25.30 3.75 9.61
C TYR A 894 25.23 5.18 9.09
N GLU A 895 24.03 5.72 8.94
CA GLU A 895 23.82 7.09 8.49
C GLU A 895 23.76 8.09 9.65
N LEU A 896 23.59 7.63 10.86
CA LEU A 896 23.48 8.43 12.07
C LEU A 896 24.12 7.70 13.27
N PRO A 897 24.66 8.43 14.26
CA PRO A 897 25.26 7.84 15.45
C PRO A 897 24.21 7.17 16.34
N ALA A 898 24.64 6.19 17.12
CA ALA A 898 23.84 5.64 18.21
C ALA A 898 23.67 6.69 19.32
N THR A 899 22.42 7.03 19.64
CA THR A 899 22.10 8.06 20.65
C THR A 899 21.43 7.49 21.90
N GLY A 900 21.02 6.23 21.91
CA GLY A 900 20.30 5.61 23.02
C GLY A 900 19.01 6.36 23.35
N ILE A 901 18.84 6.81 24.61
CA ILE A 901 17.76 7.74 24.99
C ILE A 901 18.25 9.16 24.74
N SER A 902 17.58 9.88 23.87
CA SER A 902 17.98 11.22 23.45
C SER A 902 16.85 12.22 23.49
N ILE A 903 17.19 13.45 23.84
CA ILE A 903 16.31 14.62 23.91
C ILE A 903 16.78 15.56 22.82
N LEU A 904 16.01 15.63 21.72
CA LEU A 904 16.49 16.20 20.48
C LEU A 904 15.76 17.49 20.14
N GLN A 905 16.50 18.50 19.67
CA GLN A 905 15.99 19.68 19.04
C GLN A 905 15.82 19.51 17.53
N VAL A 906 16.69 18.71 16.93
CA VAL A 906 16.68 18.38 15.51
C VAL A 906 16.61 16.86 15.35
N ILE A 907 15.61 16.39 14.63
CA ILE A 907 15.49 15.00 14.21
C ILE A 907 15.78 14.91 12.72
N PRO A 908 16.34 13.80 12.23
CA PRO A 908 16.73 13.70 10.83
C PRO A 908 15.53 13.42 9.91
N ALA A 909 15.73 13.70 8.64
CA ALA A 909 14.89 13.23 7.57
C ALA A 909 15.21 11.78 7.21
N VAL A 910 14.29 11.07 6.55
CA VAL A 910 14.52 9.75 5.95
C VAL A 910 14.54 9.85 4.43
N ARG A 911 15.35 9.03 3.78
CA ARG A 911 15.45 8.94 2.32
C ARG A 911 14.40 7.98 1.74
N ASN A 912 14.25 7.99 0.42
CA ASN A 912 13.64 6.86 -0.31
C ASN A 912 14.72 6.00 -1.00
N LYS A 913 14.33 4.96 -1.74
CA LYS A 913 15.27 4.06 -2.41
C LYS A 913 16.15 4.77 -3.44
N VAL A 914 15.59 5.67 -4.20
CA VAL A 914 16.24 6.28 -5.37
C VAL A 914 16.92 7.60 -5.06
N ASN A 915 16.33 8.43 -4.19
CA ASN A 915 16.82 9.77 -3.91
C ASN A 915 17.37 9.89 -2.49
N THR A 916 18.54 10.50 -2.33
CA THR A 916 19.09 10.90 -1.04
C THR A 916 18.21 11.95 -0.37
N THR A 917 18.37 12.15 0.95
CA THR A 917 17.48 13.05 1.71
C THR A 917 17.45 14.47 1.19
N ASP A 918 18.60 15.02 0.80
CA ASP A 918 18.73 16.38 0.27
C ASP A 918 17.99 16.60 -1.06
N LEU A 919 17.70 15.53 -1.80
CA LEU A 919 16.94 15.57 -3.05
C LEU A 919 15.42 15.44 -2.87
N ASN A 920 14.94 15.16 -1.64
CA ASN A 920 13.53 14.89 -1.34
C ASN A 920 12.67 16.10 -0.95
N GLY A 921 13.18 17.30 -1.16
CA GLY A 921 12.40 18.51 -0.96
C GLY A 921 12.79 19.35 0.26
N PRO A 922 12.09 20.45 0.51
CA PRO A 922 12.42 21.41 1.58
C PRO A 922 12.40 20.82 2.99
N SER A 923 11.43 19.94 3.30
CA SER A 923 11.31 19.33 4.62
C SER A 923 12.44 18.36 4.95
N ALA A 924 13.18 17.90 3.95
CA ALA A 924 14.30 16.97 4.10
C ALA A 924 15.67 17.65 4.26
N GLN A 925 15.70 18.99 4.19
CA GLN A 925 16.96 19.74 4.27
C GLN A 925 17.54 19.70 5.69
N PRO A 926 18.89 19.65 5.83
CA PRO A 926 19.54 19.70 7.12
C PRO A 926 19.29 21.05 7.81
N TYR A 927 19.33 21.05 9.13
CA TYR A 927 19.12 22.23 9.97
C TYR A 927 20.42 23.02 10.16
N TRP A 928 20.36 24.34 9.99
CA TRP A 928 21.47 25.21 10.34
C TRP A 928 21.27 25.74 11.76
N SER A 929 22.05 25.21 12.71
CA SER A 929 22.09 25.70 14.08
C SER A 929 22.99 26.94 14.20
N THR A 930 22.46 27.93 14.89
CA THR A 930 23.19 29.13 15.31
C THR A 930 22.82 29.45 16.75
N SER A 931 23.76 29.92 17.58
CA SER A 931 23.49 30.38 18.93
C SER A 931 23.33 29.31 20.03
N SER A 932 23.40 29.81 21.27
CA SER A 932 23.18 29.05 22.51
C SER A 932 21.80 28.42 22.61
N LYS A 933 21.73 27.23 23.14
CA LYS A 933 20.55 26.43 23.37
C LYS A 933 20.50 25.94 24.82
N THR A 934 19.27 25.95 25.35
CA THR A 934 19.01 25.37 26.68
C THR A 934 17.94 24.28 26.50
N VAL A 935 18.24 23.06 26.91
CA VAL A 935 17.30 21.94 26.98
C VAL A 935 16.91 21.73 28.45
N VAL A 936 15.61 21.71 28.73
CA VAL A 936 15.08 21.46 30.08
C VAL A 936 14.12 20.28 30.08
N VAL A 937 14.39 19.30 30.93
CA VAL A 937 13.50 18.14 31.16
C VAL A 937 13.42 17.82 32.64
N ASP A 938 12.30 17.25 33.08
CA ASP A 938 12.23 16.55 34.35
C ASP A 938 12.40 15.05 34.11
N LEU A 939 13.35 14.44 34.79
CA LEU A 939 13.65 13.02 34.76
C LEU A 939 13.15 12.36 36.05
N LYS A 940 12.54 11.19 35.96
CA LYS A 940 12.09 10.39 37.10
C LYS A 940 12.46 8.93 36.89
N PHE A 941 12.96 8.35 37.96
CA PHE A 941 13.43 6.97 37.97
C PHE A 941 12.65 6.18 39.04
N ASP A 942 11.97 5.05 38.64
CA ASP A 942 11.13 4.22 39.52
C ASP A 942 11.43 2.72 39.36
#